data_8639b71778f40b7b467620fa171c5b51
#
_entry.id   8639b71778f40b7b467620fa171c5b51
#
_cell.length_a   1.000
_cell.length_b   1.000
_cell.length_c   1.000
_cell.angle_alpha   90.00
_cell.angle_beta   90.00
_cell.angle_gamma   90.00
#
_symmetry.space_group_name_H-M   'P 1'
#
loop_
_entity.id
_entity.type
_entity.pdbx_description
1 polymer ?
#
loop_
_entity_poly.entity_id
_entity_poly.type
_entity_poly.pdbx_seq_one_letter_code
_entity_poly.pdbx_strand_id
1 'polypeptide(L)'
;MNNTLKILASFIPALIMGLTSCNQKTKTMEGILANVPSLEEVSGIWVSPDSVDMEPSLRNFRGQALVNRDMTSVSWIASAPYSGGYHTGVLKINGKVPLATEWRWQPWQALRRGTLDNLSVLSSTRMIVDENAILWKVEITNNDSREEQLTLDLDLIGFICKYGGDWQWWYPYPKISGTTTTRDDEVENVRKNIGHPASTDSMVVYELVNGKPQQKMMASPWPSDEEILDCAQFRTTAEGNSIYVSDTGSEAITAFHLLFEPGTVKVKNSGATVTWSAKLKPGGSMTIKYLMSWEDDKESLKKNLLSWSGKFDRVFNSIREEWESRWLQIFTPGNSIISGCFPVLETEDKLARKVYYTGPLTMLNLINTHLPQHKKVFLTGGPRWGASITFFWDITEWSTLWAVVDPQMMREHLTAWIEIDPSRFYGQDNFGGKGVGNGYCANYWALFQMIRSYVTISGDYDFLNTEIAGKTVMQHLKKYALNWKEISIYGQEGCTDDLYKLADFGDDEWNLLECVPTYKHIVPSFNAGYIWMMRETASLFEKMGDQEEAGQLRAEADEMFARLLKLYAGHGVWYSLYPGNKKIEVRHCIDFMFLGRYLANDIPSQIREEMMDFLYRELMTDHWMRAQSLLDVAAEHSDRTDHGPFGAFDGWPAGTMDALVQMGFPEKVLDFYHAIEPVTYEGAWSQSHELWGENKRNKKAKVRIAERGWNNRDSSSGTAMSQVMLKCFFGFCPTIAGEPLRPNPNWEFKGKLYHVLYQGKYYTIEYQGGKPIMSEESE
;
A
#
# COMPACT_ATOMS: atom_id res chain seq x y z
N MET A 1 5.06 19.61 27.87
CA MET A 1 4.64 20.42 26.70
C MET A 1 5.45 21.71 26.48
N ASN A 2 6.68 21.83 26.94
CA ASN A 2 7.43 23.10 26.76
C ASN A 2 8.94 22.93 26.42
N ASN A 3 9.41 21.76 26.05
CA ASN A 3 10.84 21.57 25.77
C ASN A 3 11.17 21.14 24.33
N THR A 4 10.23 20.69 23.52
CA THR A 4 10.49 20.27 22.12
C THR A 4 10.51 21.44 21.14
N LEU A 5 9.85 22.53 21.45
CA LEU A 5 9.85 23.76 20.63
C LEU A 5 11.14 24.61 20.72
N LYS A 6 12.06 24.32 21.67
CA LYS A 6 13.29 25.11 21.85
C LYS A 6 14.48 24.69 20.97
N ILE A 7 14.42 23.56 20.30
CA ILE A 7 15.54 23.06 19.48
C ILE A 7 15.46 23.57 18.02
N LEU A 8 14.26 23.92 17.54
CA LEU A 8 14.08 24.45 16.18
C LEU A 8 14.29 25.99 16.04
N ALA A 9 14.43 26.70 17.15
CA ALA A 9 14.54 28.18 17.14
C ALA A 9 15.95 28.76 17.02
N SER A 10 17.02 27.95 16.86
CA SER A 10 18.40 28.41 16.95
C SER A 10 19.13 28.61 15.63
N PHE A 11 18.50 28.54 14.46
CA PHE A 11 19.20 28.74 13.18
C PHE A 11 18.42 29.65 12.19
N ILE A 12 18.10 30.88 12.56
CA ILE A 12 17.75 31.92 11.57
C ILE A 12 18.32 33.27 12.05
N PRO A 13 19.31 33.86 11.40
CA PRO A 13 19.64 35.28 11.61
C PRO A 13 18.73 36.19 10.78
N ALA A 14 18.13 37.16 11.42
CA ALA A 14 17.26 38.19 10.84
C ALA A 14 18.00 39.11 9.84
N LEU A 15 17.37 39.36 8.71
CA LEU A 15 17.62 40.58 7.94
C LEU A 15 16.27 41.23 7.58
N ILE A 16 15.94 42.34 8.19
CA ILE A 16 14.80 43.19 7.87
C ILE A 16 15.32 44.41 7.09
N MET A 17 14.82 44.64 5.89
CA MET A 17 14.49 45.99 5.39
C MET A 17 13.57 45.96 4.19
N GLY A 18 12.49 46.71 4.33
CA GLY A 18 11.29 46.81 3.62
C GLY A 18 11.30 47.21 2.14
N LEU A 19 10.19 46.82 1.52
CA LEU A 19 9.51 47.56 0.47
C LEU A 19 8.01 47.18 0.49
N THR A 20 7.18 48.15 0.65
CA THR A 20 5.72 48.08 0.63
C THR A 20 5.19 47.90 -0.76
N SER A 21 4.50 46.75 -0.98
CA SER A 21 3.52 46.63 -2.07
C SER A 21 2.67 45.38 -1.84
N CYS A 22 1.34 45.57 -1.85
CA CYS A 22 0.27 44.57 -1.81
C CYS A 22 0.38 43.44 -0.75
N ASN A 23 -0.36 43.64 0.36
CA ASN A 23 -0.44 42.75 1.51
C ASN A 23 -1.23 41.46 1.20
N GLN A 24 -0.60 40.45 0.64
CA GLN A 24 -0.83 39.08 1.07
C GLN A 24 0.28 38.73 2.04
N LYS A 25 0.00 38.65 3.35
CA LYS A 25 0.97 38.15 4.33
C LYS A 25 1.30 36.71 3.95
N THR A 26 2.51 36.49 3.45
CA THR A 26 3.06 35.14 3.24
C THR A 26 2.97 34.41 4.59
N LYS A 27 2.26 33.29 4.66
CA LYS A 27 2.19 32.48 5.88
C LYS A 27 3.62 32.03 6.22
N THR A 28 3.98 32.05 7.49
CA THR A 28 5.24 31.45 7.96
C THR A 28 5.17 29.92 7.81
N MET A 29 6.30 29.25 7.71
CA MET A 29 6.38 27.78 7.67
C MET A 29 5.59 27.13 8.81
N GLU A 30 5.74 27.65 10.04
CA GLU A 30 4.97 27.19 11.20
C GLU A 30 3.45 27.33 10.98
N GLY A 31 3.01 28.44 10.37
CA GLY A 31 1.61 28.69 10.03
C GLY A 31 1.08 27.77 8.94
N ILE A 32 1.92 27.30 8.00
CA ILE A 32 1.57 26.33 6.99
C ILE A 32 1.45 24.94 7.63
N LEU A 33 2.49 24.51 8.38
CA LEU A 33 2.53 23.20 9.04
C LEU A 33 1.43 23.01 10.08
N ALA A 34 0.85 24.09 10.62
CA ALA A 34 -0.33 24.03 11.50
C ALA A 34 -1.58 23.44 10.81
N ASN A 35 -1.60 23.35 9.48
CA ASN A 35 -2.67 22.68 8.73
C ASN A 35 -2.47 21.15 8.63
N VAL A 36 -1.28 20.65 8.92
CA VAL A 36 -1.02 19.20 8.96
C VAL A 36 -1.70 18.61 10.19
N PRO A 37 -2.60 17.62 10.05
CA PRO A 37 -3.21 16.97 11.20
C PRO A 37 -2.16 16.24 12.05
N SER A 38 -2.43 16.08 13.32
CA SER A 38 -1.61 15.20 14.17
C SER A 38 -1.70 13.75 13.71
N LEU A 39 -0.69 12.95 13.99
CA LEU A 39 -0.76 11.50 13.71
C LEU A 39 -1.93 10.82 14.42
N GLU A 40 -2.36 11.33 15.57
CA GLU A 40 -3.52 10.82 16.31
C GLU A 40 -4.82 11.02 15.52
N GLU A 41 -4.98 12.18 14.85
CA GLU A 41 -6.18 12.48 14.04
C GLU A 41 -6.29 11.62 12.78
N VAL A 42 -5.15 11.26 12.18
CA VAL A 42 -5.13 10.42 10.96
C VAL A 42 -5.00 8.92 11.25
N SER A 43 -4.76 8.54 12.49
CA SER A 43 -4.71 7.14 12.91
C SER A 43 -6.07 6.43 12.79
N GLY A 44 -6.05 5.10 12.81
CA GLY A 44 -7.26 4.28 12.87
C GLY A 44 -8.06 4.52 14.14
N ILE A 45 -9.35 4.27 14.09
CA ILE A 45 -10.25 4.24 15.25
C ILE A 45 -10.31 2.82 15.84
N TRP A 46 -10.95 2.69 16.99
CA TRP A 46 -11.27 1.38 17.55
C TRP A 46 -12.32 0.68 16.68
N VAL A 47 -11.99 -0.51 16.17
CA VAL A 47 -12.87 -1.33 15.33
C VAL A 47 -12.93 -2.76 15.86
N SER A 48 -14.06 -3.42 15.63
CA SER A 48 -14.20 -4.85 15.93
C SER A 48 -13.46 -5.68 14.87
N PRO A 49 -12.71 -6.72 15.27
CA PRO A 49 -12.16 -7.69 14.34
C PRO A 49 -13.19 -8.34 13.40
N ASP A 50 -14.46 -8.40 13.82
CA ASP A 50 -15.53 -8.96 13.00
C ASP A 50 -16.05 -7.98 11.92
N SER A 51 -15.65 -6.72 11.97
CA SER A 51 -16.06 -5.68 11.00
C SER A 51 -14.95 -5.24 10.06
N VAL A 52 -13.71 -5.61 10.33
CA VAL A 52 -12.52 -5.25 9.55
C VAL A 52 -11.59 -6.45 9.52
N ASP A 53 -11.36 -6.99 8.34
CA ASP A 53 -10.59 -8.21 8.15
C ASP A 53 -9.08 -8.01 8.02
N MET A 54 -8.60 -6.81 8.23
CA MET A 54 -7.19 -6.53 8.21
C MET A 54 -6.70 -6.22 9.61
N GLU A 55 -5.82 -7.07 10.12
CA GLU A 55 -5.19 -6.85 11.40
C GLU A 55 -4.28 -5.64 11.36
N PRO A 56 -4.13 -4.92 12.50
CA PRO A 56 -3.15 -3.85 12.60
C PRO A 56 -1.74 -4.33 12.28
N SER A 57 -1.09 -3.64 11.34
CA SER A 57 0.32 -3.83 11.02
C SER A 57 1.21 -3.02 11.96
N LEU A 58 2.42 -3.53 12.19
CA LEU A 58 3.50 -2.83 12.88
C LEU A 58 4.62 -2.55 11.89
N ARG A 59 5.17 -1.33 11.91
CA ARG A 59 6.29 -0.92 11.04
C ARG A 59 7.24 0.02 11.77
N ASN A 60 8.48 0.09 11.29
CA ASN A 60 9.50 0.91 11.92
C ASN A 60 10.61 1.39 10.95
N PHE A 61 10.32 1.53 9.64
CA PHE A 61 11.27 1.92 8.58
C PHE A 61 12.32 0.86 8.21
N ARG A 62 12.43 -0.22 8.95
CA ARG A 62 13.31 -1.35 8.70
C ARG A 62 12.56 -2.64 8.45
N GLY A 63 11.55 -2.92 9.25
CA GLY A 63 10.79 -4.15 9.22
C GLY A 63 9.31 -3.93 9.50
N GLN A 64 8.61 -5.04 9.55
CA GLN A 64 7.17 -5.08 9.71
C GLN A 64 6.72 -6.36 10.39
N ALA A 65 5.54 -6.34 11.03
CA ALA A 65 4.86 -7.48 11.61
C ALA A 65 3.35 -7.27 11.60
N LEU A 66 2.56 -8.33 11.77
CA LEU A 66 1.12 -8.28 12.05
C LEU A 66 0.86 -8.68 13.49
N VAL A 67 -0.06 -7.99 14.15
CA VAL A 67 -0.62 -8.48 15.41
C VAL A 67 -1.73 -9.47 15.12
N ASN A 68 -1.91 -10.48 15.99
CA ASN A 68 -2.98 -11.45 15.84
C ASN A 68 -4.22 -11.05 16.65
N ARG A 69 -5.31 -11.80 16.50
CA ARG A 69 -6.58 -11.55 17.21
C ARG A 69 -6.52 -11.82 18.71
N ASP A 70 -5.56 -12.63 19.19
CA ASP A 70 -5.28 -12.70 20.63
C ASP A 70 -4.69 -11.37 21.13
N MET A 71 -4.57 -11.24 22.46
CA MET A 71 -4.20 -9.94 23.04
C MET A 71 -2.73 -9.58 22.90
N THR A 72 -1.84 -10.51 22.53
CA THR A 72 -0.40 -10.26 22.63
C THR A 72 0.41 -10.71 21.44
N SER A 73 0.08 -11.82 20.78
CA SER A 73 0.98 -12.40 19.79
C SER A 73 1.11 -11.55 18.51
N VAL A 74 2.23 -11.75 17.85
CA VAL A 74 2.53 -11.20 16.52
C VAL A 74 2.92 -12.32 15.56
N SER A 75 2.68 -12.09 14.28
CA SER A 75 3.07 -12.98 13.19
C SER A 75 3.62 -12.18 12.02
N TRP A 76 4.14 -12.88 10.98
CA TRP A 76 4.59 -12.25 9.75
C TRP A 76 5.66 -11.17 9.97
N ILE A 77 6.61 -11.44 10.86
CA ILE A 77 7.76 -10.56 11.08
C ILE A 77 8.67 -10.65 9.86
N ALA A 78 8.93 -9.52 9.23
CA ALA A 78 9.84 -9.40 8.10
C ALA A 78 10.69 -8.14 8.22
N SER A 79 11.99 -8.34 8.32
CA SER A 79 13.00 -7.28 8.38
C SER A 79 14.22 -7.81 7.63
N ALA A 80 14.19 -7.72 6.30
CA ALA A 80 15.21 -8.37 5.46
C ALA A 80 16.63 -8.17 6.01
N PRO A 81 17.46 -9.22 6.12
CA PRO A 81 17.28 -10.59 5.63
C PRO A 81 16.49 -11.54 6.55
N TYR A 82 15.89 -11.08 7.62
CA TYR A 82 15.16 -11.90 8.58
C TYR A 82 13.68 -11.99 8.25
N SER A 83 13.11 -13.18 8.44
CA SER A 83 11.67 -13.44 8.31
C SER A 83 11.23 -14.59 9.20
N GLY A 84 9.98 -14.54 9.62
CA GLY A 84 9.35 -15.57 10.45
C GLY A 84 8.24 -15.00 11.32
N GLY A 85 8.15 -15.52 12.54
CA GLY A 85 7.14 -15.11 13.53
C GLY A 85 5.80 -15.77 13.29
N TYR A 86 5.46 -16.70 14.20
CA TYR A 86 4.17 -17.37 14.25
C TYR A 86 3.67 -17.35 15.68
N HIS A 87 2.55 -16.68 15.93
CA HIS A 87 2.00 -16.52 17.29
C HIS A 87 3.06 -16.22 18.36
N THR A 88 4.01 -15.36 18.00
CA THR A 88 5.09 -15.00 18.91
C THR A 88 4.53 -14.19 20.06
N GLY A 89 4.56 -14.76 21.27
CA GLY A 89 4.13 -14.07 22.48
C GLY A 89 2.65 -14.29 22.88
N VAL A 90 2.11 -15.50 22.80
CA VAL A 90 0.73 -15.80 23.24
C VAL A 90 0.63 -15.79 24.74
N LEU A 91 -0.23 -14.92 25.29
CA LEU A 91 -0.58 -14.88 26.72
C LEU A 91 -1.82 -15.73 27.00
N LYS A 92 -1.72 -16.62 27.99
CA LYS A 92 -2.84 -17.36 28.56
C LYS A 92 -3.08 -16.89 29.98
N ILE A 93 -4.34 -16.70 30.36
CA ILE A 93 -4.77 -16.36 31.73
C ILE A 93 -5.67 -17.49 32.21
N ASN A 94 -5.28 -18.15 33.28
CA ASN A 94 -5.98 -19.32 33.81
C ASN A 94 -6.23 -20.40 32.72
N GLY A 95 -5.22 -20.61 31.87
CA GLY A 95 -5.26 -21.57 30.75
C GLY A 95 -6.08 -21.15 29.52
N LYS A 96 -6.66 -19.94 29.51
CA LYS A 96 -7.44 -19.42 28.38
C LYS A 96 -6.69 -18.29 27.67
N VAL A 97 -6.78 -18.22 26.35
CA VAL A 97 -6.24 -17.12 25.54
C VAL A 97 -7.29 -16.01 25.46
N PRO A 98 -7.02 -14.81 26.01
CA PRO A 98 -7.91 -13.67 25.83
C PRO A 98 -7.88 -13.18 24.36
N LEU A 99 -9.06 -12.93 23.80
CA LEU A 99 -9.20 -12.43 22.42
C LEU A 99 -9.53 -10.95 22.42
N ALA A 100 -9.03 -10.25 21.40
CA ALA A 100 -9.39 -8.87 21.16
C ALA A 100 -10.85 -8.79 20.71
N THR A 101 -11.65 -7.98 21.39
CA THR A 101 -13.00 -7.59 20.98
C THR A 101 -12.96 -6.34 20.12
N GLU A 102 -11.91 -5.54 20.29
CA GLU A 102 -11.60 -4.37 19.46
C GLU A 102 -10.09 -4.21 19.35
N TRP A 103 -9.65 -3.71 18.19
CA TRP A 103 -8.29 -3.27 17.98
C TRP A 103 -8.26 -1.87 17.37
N ARG A 104 -7.08 -1.24 17.45
CA ARG A 104 -6.83 0.07 16.85
C ARG A 104 -5.43 0.12 16.28
N TRP A 105 -5.34 0.50 15.00
CA TRP A 105 -4.07 0.77 14.36
C TRP A 105 -3.64 2.22 14.59
N GLN A 106 -2.38 2.42 14.94
CA GLN A 106 -1.68 3.71 14.93
C GLN A 106 -0.30 3.48 14.31
N PRO A 107 0.30 4.44 13.57
CA PRO A 107 1.58 4.20 12.90
C PRO A 107 2.69 3.66 13.82
N TRP A 108 2.70 4.09 15.06
CA TRP A 108 3.71 3.72 16.06
C TRP A 108 3.31 2.52 16.92
N GLN A 109 2.09 2.01 16.83
CA GLN A 109 1.62 0.90 17.67
C GLN A 109 0.34 0.23 17.17
N ALA A 110 0.17 -1.01 17.57
CA ALA A 110 -1.11 -1.69 17.53
C ALA A 110 -1.67 -1.81 18.95
N LEU A 111 -2.93 -1.40 19.11
CA LEU A 111 -3.69 -1.53 20.36
C LEU A 111 -4.75 -2.61 20.22
N ARG A 112 -4.88 -3.44 21.25
CA ARG A 112 -5.93 -4.48 21.36
C ARG A 112 -6.57 -4.40 22.73
N ARG A 113 -7.89 -4.46 22.79
CA ARG A 113 -8.63 -4.58 24.05
C ARG A 113 -9.66 -5.70 23.99
N GLY A 114 -9.87 -6.33 25.13
CA GLY A 114 -10.81 -7.43 25.28
C GLY A 114 -11.12 -7.73 26.72
N THR A 115 -12.00 -8.68 26.94
CA THR A 115 -12.36 -9.17 28.26
C THR A 115 -12.23 -10.68 28.31
N LEU A 116 -11.83 -11.20 29.48
CA LEU A 116 -11.82 -12.63 29.77
C LEU A 116 -12.40 -12.85 31.17
N ASP A 117 -13.56 -13.50 31.24
CA ASP A 117 -14.32 -13.62 32.50
C ASP A 117 -14.53 -12.21 33.12
N ASN A 118 -14.03 -11.95 34.32
CA ASN A 118 -14.11 -10.65 35.01
C ASN A 118 -12.88 -9.75 34.81
N LEU A 119 -12.01 -10.08 33.86
CA LEU A 119 -10.80 -9.33 33.62
C LEU A 119 -10.95 -8.48 32.35
N SER A 120 -10.50 -7.23 32.41
CA SER A 120 -10.22 -6.42 31.19
C SER A 120 -8.75 -6.52 30.85
N VAL A 121 -8.45 -6.69 29.56
CA VAL A 121 -7.08 -6.76 29.04
C VAL A 121 -6.91 -5.69 27.99
N LEU A 122 -5.84 -4.89 28.10
CA LEU A 122 -5.41 -3.90 27.13
C LEU A 122 -3.95 -4.16 26.77
N SER A 123 -3.64 -4.33 25.51
CA SER A 123 -2.26 -4.46 25.06
C SER A 123 -1.88 -3.36 24.10
N SER A 124 -0.63 -2.93 24.17
CA SER A 124 0.04 -2.06 23.24
C SER A 124 1.33 -2.72 22.76
N THR A 125 1.47 -2.88 21.45
CA THR A 125 2.64 -3.49 20.83
C THR A 125 3.30 -2.46 19.90
N ARG A 126 4.62 -2.27 20.02
CA ARG A 126 5.41 -1.27 19.25
C ARG A 126 6.67 -1.91 18.69
N MET A 127 7.10 -1.46 17.52
CA MET A 127 8.45 -1.72 17.00
C MET A 127 9.36 -0.53 17.31
N ILE A 128 10.60 -0.78 17.78
CA ILE A 128 11.58 0.29 17.96
C ILE A 128 11.98 0.80 16.57
N VAL A 129 11.97 2.12 16.41
CA VAL A 129 12.30 2.76 15.13
C VAL A 129 13.71 2.38 14.68
N ASP A 130 13.83 1.94 13.42
CA ASP A 130 15.07 1.52 12.76
C ASP A 130 15.77 0.29 13.37
N GLU A 131 15.14 -0.42 14.33
CA GLU A 131 15.73 -1.56 15.03
C GLU A 131 14.95 -2.86 14.84
N ASN A 132 15.61 -3.99 14.92
CA ASN A 132 14.97 -5.31 14.90
C ASN A 132 14.42 -5.66 16.29
N ALA A 133 13.41 -4.94 16.74
CA ALA A 133 12.86 -5.15 18.08
C ALA A 133 11.37 -4.79 18.19
N ILE A 134 10.66 -5.59 18.97
CA ILE A 134 9.25 -5.40 19.31
C ILE A 134 9.10 -5.33 20.85
N LEU A 135 8.28 -4.39 21.33
CA LEU A 135 7.98 -4.17 22.72
C LEU A 135 6.50 -4.37 23.01
N TRP A 136 6.20 -5.03 24.08
CA TRP A 136 4.82 -5.23 24.58
C TRP A 136 4.63 -4.59 25.94
N LYS A 137 3.48 -3.94 26.09
CA LYS A 137 2.94 -3.48 27.37
C LYS A 137 1.51 -3.96 27.47
N VAL A 138 1.24 -4.86 28.42
CA VAL A 138 -0.08 -5.49 28.62
C VAL A 138 -0.58 -5.15 29.99
N GLU A 139 -1.78 -4.58 30.06
CA GLU A 139 -2.45 -4.25 31.33
C GLU A 139 -3.64 -5.19 31.55
N ILE A 140 -3.72 -5.80 32.70
CA ILE A 140 -4.81 -6.68 33.14
C ILE A 140 -5.46 -6.06 34.35
N THR A 141 -6.77 -5.81 34.29
CA THR A 141 -7.55 -5.20 35.39
C THR A 141 -8.63 -6.17 35.87
N ASN A 142 -8.73 -6.36 37.18
CA ASN A 142 -9.79 -7.12 37.81
C ASN A 142 -11.04 -6.25 37.98
N ASN A 143 -12.12 -6.60 37.31
CA ASN A 143 -13.41 -5.92 37.40
C ASN A 143 -14.37 -6.58 38.39
N ASP A 144 -13.96 -7.67 39.04
CA ASP A 144 -14.78 -8.32 40.13
C ASP A 144 -14.69 -7.52 41.43
N SER A 145 -15.67 -7.72 42.26
CA SER A 145 -15.70 -7.25 43.66
C SER A 145 -14.82 -8.08 44.60
N ARG A 146 -14.23 -9.18 44.14
CA ARG A 146 -13.36 -10.11 44.90
C ARG A 146 -11.93 -10.07 44.34
N GLU A 147 -10.97 -10.46 45.19
CA GLU A 147 -9.59 -10.70 44.78
C GLU A 147 -9.54 -11.90 43.79
N GLU A 148 -8.88 -11.73 42.67
CA GLU A 148 -8.65 -12.77 41.67
C GLU A 148 -7.21 -13.32 41.80
N GLN A 149 -7.09 -14.65 41.84
CA GLN A 149 -5.82 -15.36 41.75
C GLN A 149 -5.61 -15.80 40.30
N LEU A 150 -4.57 -15.29 39.66
CA LEU A 150 -4.27 -15.57 38.26
C LEU A 150 -3.09 -16.52 38.12
N THR A 151 -3.20 -17.49 37.23
CA THR A 151 -2.07 -18.21 36.63
C THR A 151 -1.87 -17.70 35.25
N LEU A 152 -0.67 -17.25 34.93
CA LEU A 152 -0.33 -16.61 33.67
C LEU A 152 0.73 -17.47 32.96
N ASP A 153 0.48 -17.82 31.71
CA ASP A 153 1.43 -18.49 30.82
C ASP A 153 1.69 -17.59 29.60
N LEU A 154 2.96 -17.43 29.26
CA LEU A 154 3.38 -16.68 28.09
C LEU A 154 4.23 -17.58 27.19
N ASP A 155 3.71 -17.92 26.01
CA ASP A 155 4.43 -18.71 25.01
C ASP A 155 5.26 -17.77 24.12
N LEU A 156 6.57 -17.83 24.29
CA LEU A 156 7.56 -17.04 23.56
C LEU A 156 8.16 -17.90 22.44
N ILE A 157 7.67 -17.71 21.21
CA ILE A 157 8.09 -18.46 20.03
C ILE A 157 9.07 -17.61 19.23
N GLY A 158 10.34 -18.00 19.19
CA GLY A 158 11.41 -17.29 18.53
C GLY A 158 11.72 -17.86 17.13
N PHE A 159 10.69 -17.91 16.31
CA PHE A 159 10.74 -18.55 15.01
C PHE A 159 11.12 -17.54 13.92
N ILE A 160 12.39 -17.13 13.85
CA ILE A 160 12.94 -16.23 12.83
C ILE A 160 14.17 -16.88 12.20
N CYS A 161 14.19 -16.86 10.86
CA CYS A 161 15.29 -17.34 10.04
C CYS A 161 15.91 -16.20 9.24
N LYS A 162 17.16 -16.37 8.83
CA LYS A 162 17.84 -15.44 7.92
C LYS A 162 17.92 -16.03 6.53
N TYR A 163 17.68 -15.22 5.55
CA TYR A 163 17.77 -15.59 4.14
C TYR A 163 18.98 -14.97 3.48
N GLY A 164 19.72 -15.77 2.74
CA GLY A 164 20.82 -15.31 1.93
C GLY A 164 20.36 -14.94 0.51
N GLY A 165 20.71 -13.75 0.04
CA GLY A 165 20.79 -13.36 -1.36
C GLY A 165 19.50 -13.14 -2.14
N ASP A 166 18.61 -14.10 -2.19
CA ASP A 166 17.38 -14.04 -2.95
C ASP A 166 16.19 -13.96 -2.00
N TRP A 167 15.84 -12.74 -1.61
CA TRP A 167 14.59 -12.52 -0.88
C TRP A 167 13.44 -12.84 -1.82
N GLN A 168 12.61 -13.76 -1.38
CA GLN A 168 11.38 -14.08 -2.10
C GLN A 168 10.21 -13.49 -1.34
N TRP A 169 9.16 -13.19 -2.04
CA TRP A 169 7.96 -12.61 -1.49
C TRP A 169 7.15 -13.58 -0.62
N TRP A 170 7.54 -14.86 -0.54
CA TRP A 170 7.02 -15.77 0.46
C TRP A 170 7.91 -15.83 1.68
N TYR A 171 7.26 -15.95 2.81
CA TYR A 171 7.93 -16.37 4.01
C TYR A 171 8.31 -17.83 3.86
N PRO A 172 9.52 -18.19 4.15
CA PRO A 172 9.89 -19.57 4.25
C PRO A 172 9.26 -20.12 5.51
N TYR A 173 8.55 -21.19 5.33
CA TYR A 173 8.01 -21.98 6.40
C TYR A 173 9.05 -22.98 6.81
N PRO A 174 9.34 -23.12 8.10
CA PRO A 174 10.23 -24.16 8.57
C PRO A 174 9.60 -25.50 8.29
N LYS A 175 10.45 -26.44 7.98
CA LYS A 175 10.07 -27.85 7.94
C LYS A 175 9.79 -28.31 9.35
N ILE A 176 8.53 -28.30 9.74
CA ILE A 176 8.10 -28.94 10.96
C ILE A 176 8.16 -30.44 10.72
N SER A 177 8.77 -31.17 11.67
CA SER A 177 8.98 -32.62 11.56
C SER A 177 7.67 -33.34 11.23
N GLY A 178 7.62 -33.99 10.08
CA GLY A 178 6.43 -34.68 9.59
C GLY A 178 5.64 -33.96 8.50
N THR A 179 5.95 -32.70 8.20
CA THR A 179 5.40 -31.99 7.03
C THR A 179 6.44 -32.01 5.91
N THR A 180 6.10 -32.59 4.78
CA THR A 180 6.89 -32.53 3.55
C THR A 180 6.39 -31.38 2.71
N THR A 181 6.43 -30.15 3.20
CA THR A 181 6.09 -29.01 2.38
C THR A 181 7.20 -28.72 1.41
N THR A 182 6.93 -28.94 0.14
CA THR A 182 7.73 -28.39 -0.94
C THR A 182 7.39 -26.91 -1.08
N ARG A 183 8.19 -26.14 -1.79
CA ARG A 183 7.92 -24.73 -2.07
C ARG A 183 6.55 -24.53 -2.76
N ASP A 184 6.18 -25.43 -3.65
CA ASP A 184 4.89 -25.38 -4.35
C ASP A 184 3.73 -25.71 -3.41
N ASP A 185 3.94 -26.65 -2.48
CA ASP A 185 3.00 -26.96 -1.41
C ASP A 185 2.86 -25.77 -0.44
N GLU A 186 3.93 -25.04 -0.19
CA GLU A 186 3.91 -23.81 0.61
C GLU A 186 3.07 -22.72 -0.06
N VAL A 187 3.27 -22.51 -1.36
CA VAL A 187 2.48 -21.56 -2.15
C VAL A 187 1.01 -21.96 -2.17
N GLU A 188 0.70 -23.23 -2.40
CA GLU A 188 -0.67 -23.73 -2.39
C GLU A 188 -1.29 -23.65 -1.00
N ASN A 189 -0.52 -23.97 0.05
CA ASN A 189 -0.98 -23.83 1.43
C ASN A 189 -1.22 -22.36 1.79
N VAL A 190 -0.35 -21.46 1.37
CA VAL A 190 -0.55 -20.03 1.55
C VAL A 190 -1.76 -19.58 0.75
N ARG A 191 -1.97 -20.00 -0.48
CA ARG A 191 -3.16 -19.71 -1.28
C ARG A 191 -4.44 -20.21 -0.63
N LYS A 192 -4.43 -21.37 0.01
CA LYS A 192 -5.56 -21.94 0.75
C LYS A 192 -5.75 -21.30 2.12
N ASN A 193 -4.73 -20.70 2.68
CA ASN A 193 -4.66 -20.28 4.07
C ASN A 193 -4.39 -18.79 4.22
N ILE A 194 -5.03 -18.05 3.41
CA ILE A 194 -4.84 -16.62 3.30
C ILE A 194 -5.23 -15.97 4.59
N GLY A 195 -4.36 -15.53 5.29
CA GLY A 195 -4.70 -14.72 6.36
C GLY A 195 -3.97 -15.02 7.64
N HIS A 196 -4.20 -16.11 8.24
CA HIS A 196 -3.63 -16.36 9.57
C HIS A 196 -3.17 -17.76 9.70
N PRO A 197 -1.89 -18.02 9.49
CA PRO A 197 -1.36 -19.32 9.81
C PRO A 197 -1.67 -19.71 11.24
N ALA A 198 -1.72 -18.74 12.09
CA ALA A 198 -1.66 -19.02 13.49
C ALA A 198 -2.86 -18.57 14.28
N SER A 199 -3.88 -17.97 13.69
CA SER A 199 -4.99 -17.43 14.48
C SER A 199 -6.21 -18.34 14.59
N THR A 200 -6.34 -19.33 13.69
CA THR A 200 -7.54 -20.17 13.68
C THR A 200 -7.26 -21.55 13.10
N ASP A 201 -7.95 -22.57 13.61
CA ASP A 201 -8.02 -23.89 13.01
C ASP A 201 -8.80 -23.89 11.69
N SER A 202 -9.34 -22.76 11.31
CA SER A 202 -10.13 -22.59 10.10
C SER A 202 -9.96 -21.19 9.50
N MET A 203 -10.13 -21.11 8.23
CA MET A 203 -10.02 -19.95 7.39
C MET A 203 -11.38 -19.63 6.79
N VAL A 204 -11.71 -18.34 6.71
CA VAL A 204 -12.92 -17.87 6.07
C VAL A 204 -12.60 -17.41 4.67
N VAL A 205 -13.22 -18.02 3.68
CA VAL A 205 -13.22 -17.57 2.29
C VAL A 205 -14.62 -17.18 1.86
N TYR A 206 -14.70 -16.32 0.86
CA TYR A 206 -15.97 -15.87 0.32
C TYR A 206 -16.07 -16.28 -1.15
N GLU A 207 -17.23 -16.80 -1.50
CA GLU A 207 -17.60 -17.15 -2.88
C GLU A 207 -18.81 -16.33 -3.30
N LEU A 208 -18.84 -15.91 -4.56
CA LEU A 208 -20.03 -15.28 -5.12
C LEU A 208 -20.97 -16.35 -5.67
N VAL A 209 -22.11 -16.54 -5.03
CA VAL A 209 -23.14 -17.50 -5.47
C VAL A 209 -24.42 -16.74 -5.82
N ASN A 210 -24.84 -16.83 -7.08
CA ASN A 210 -26.01 -16.12 -7.61
C ASN A 210 -25.94 -14.60 -7.34
N GLY A 211 -24.76 -13.99 -7.53
CA GLY A 211 -24.53 -12.58 -7.32
C GLY A 211 -24.51 -12.13 -5.85
N LYS A 212 -24.46 -13.07 -4.90
CA LYS A 212 -24.39 -12.76 -3.46
C LYS A 212 -23.16 -13.41 -2.83
N PRO A 213 -22.40 -12.67 -2.00
CA PRO A 213 -21.30 -13.24 -1.26
C PRO A 213 -21.79 -14.28 -0.25
N GLN A 214 -21.18 -15.46 -0.28
CA GLN A 214 -21.39 -16.53 0.68
C GLN A 214 -20.09 -16.85 1.39
N GLN A 215 -20.18 -17.02 2.70
CA GLN A 215 -19.05 -17.37 3.54
C GLN A 215 -18.85 -18.90 3.51
N LYS A 216 -17.61 -19.32 3.32
CA LYS A 216 -17.18 -20.70 3.37
C LYS A 216 -16.05 -20.87 4.37
N MET A 217 -16.16 -21.85 5.24
CA MET A 217 -15.11 -22.19 6.19
C MET A 217 -14.22 -23.30 5.61
N MET A 218 -12.91 -23.12 5.70
CA MET A 218 -11.93 -24.12 5.28
C MET A 218 -11.02 -24.45 6.47
N ALA A 219 -10.62 -25.71 6.62
CA ALA A 219 -9.66 -26.11 7.66
C ALA A 219 -8.30 -25.47 7.40
N SER A 220 -7.64 -24.99 8.46
CA SER A 220 -6.29 -24.46 8.37
C SER A 220 -5.29 -25.61 8.22
N PRO A 221 -4.38 -25.57 7.23
CA PRO A 221 -3.28 -26.51 7.10
C PRO A 221 -2.06 -26.16 7.97
N TRP A 222 -2.14 -25.08 8.75
CA TRP A 222 -1.03 -24.64 9.57
C TRP A 222 -0.82 -25.53 10.80
N PRO A 223 0.44 -25.72 11.22
CA PRO A 223 0.74 -26.46 12.43
C PRO A 223 0.19 -25.77 13.67
N SER A 224 -0.07 -26.55 14.71
CA SER A 224 -0.46 -26.03 16.01
C SER A 224 0.65 -25.22 16.67
N ASP A 225 0.28 -24.33 17.59
CA ASP A 225 1.26 -23.56 18.38
C ASP A 225 2.25 -24.46 19.13
N GLU A 226 1.83 -25.65 19.56
CA GLU A 226 2.68 -26.59 20.24
C GLU A 226 3.75 -27.20 19.30
N GLU A 227 3.38 -27.50 18.05
CA GLU A 227 4.31 -27.99 17.04
C GLU A 227 5.31 -26.90 16.64
N ILE A 228 4.85 -25.65 16.51
CA ILE A 228 5.72 -24.49 16.20
C ILE A 228 6.69 -24.24 17.37
N LEU A 229 6.21 -24.28 18.62
CA LEU A 229 7.02 -24.04 19.82
C LEU A 229 8.11 -25.09 20.01
N ASP A 230 7.92 -26.31 19.48
CA ASP A 230 8.89 -27.42 19.60
C ASP A 230 9.52 -27.80 18.27
N CYS A 231 9.68 -26.87 17.34
CA CYS A 231 10.27 -27.10 16.03
C CYS A 231 11.77 -27.46 16.13
N ALA A 232 12.14 -28.60 15.61
CA ALA A 232 13.50 -29.17 15.69
C ALA A 232 14.59 -28.36 14.96
N GLN A 233 14.20 -27.39 14.12
CA GLN A 233 15.13 -26.48 13.44
C GLN A 233 15.81 -25.51 14.39
N PHE A 234 15.24 -25.28 15.57
CA PHE A 234 15.74 -24.27 16.52
C PHE A 234 16.36 -24.89 17.78
N ARG A 235 17.09 -24.06 18.51
CA ARG A 235 17.69 -24.39 19.81
C ARG A 235 17.50 -23.21 20.75
N THR A 236 16.91 -23.48 21.91
CA THR A 236 16.62 -22.46 22.90
C THR A 236 17.46 -22.62 24.17
N THR A 237 17.92 -21.49 24.68
CA THR A 237 18.58 -21.37 26.00
C THR A 237 17.93 -20.26 26.81
N ALA A 238 17.87 -20.44 28.17
CA ALA A 238 17.38 -19.42 29.07
C ALA A 238 18.51 -18.95 29.99
N GLU A 239 18.70 -17.63 30.14
CA GLU A 239 19.71 -16.98 30.96
C GLU A 239 19.07 -15.84 31.77
N GLY A 240 18.77 -16.08 33.06
CA GLY A 240 18.04 -15.12 33.88
C GLY A 240 16.66 -14.80 33.30
N ASN A 241 16.38 -13.51 33.06
CA ASN A 241 15.13 -13.06 32.48
C ASN A 241 15.16 -13.04 30.92
N SER A 242 16.19 -13.62 30.29
CA SER A 242 16.33 -13.66 28.84
C SER A 242 16.23 -15.08 28.30
N ILE A 243 15.59 -15.22 27.14
CA ILE A 243 15.42 -16.48 26.40
C ILE A 243 15.98 -16.25 25.02
N TYR A 244 16.91 -17.11 24.58
CA TYR A 244 17.56 -17.04 23.27
C TYR A 244 17.18 -18.24 22.44
N VAL A 245 16.74 -18.00 21.21
CA VAL A 245 16.35 -19.03 20.23
C VAL A 245 17.22 -18.85 18.99
N SER A 246 18.05 -19.84 18.72
CA SER A 246 18.95 -19.85 17.56
C SER A 246 18.39 -20.74 16.46
N ASP A 247 18.35 -20.25 15.23
CA ASP A 247 18.09 -21.06 14.04
C ASP A 247 19.30 -21.93 13.72
N THR A 248 19.12 -23.24 13.53
CA THR A 248 20.22 -24.14 13.16
C THR A 248 20.51 -24.13 11.65
N GLY A 249 19.61 -23.51 10.86
CA GLY A 249 19.75 -23.38 9.41
C GLY A 249 20.35 -22.04 8.96
N SER A 250 20.48 -21.07 9.86
CA SER A 250 21.09 -19.76 9.58
C SER A 250 21.71 -19.16 10.85
N GLU A 251 22.33 -17.98 10.72
CA GLU A 251 22.92 -17.27 11.88
C GLU A 251 21.88 -16.53 12.74
N ALA A 252 20.60 -16.56 12.39
CA ALA A 252 19.58 -15.81 13.07
C ALA A 252 19.41 -16.25 14.53
N ILE A 253 19.45 -15.29 15.44
CA ILE A 253 19.17 -15.48 16.87
C ILE A 253 18.05 -14.54 17.25
N THR A 254 16.97 -15.11 17.80
CA THR A 254 15.89 -14.34 18.45
C THR A 254 16.08 -14.34 19.94
N ALA A 255 15.87 -13.22 20.59
CA ALA A 255 15.93 -13.16 22.03
C ALA A 255 14.71 -12.42 22.60
N PHE A 256 14.22 -12.92 23.71
CA PHE A 256 13.21 -12.28 24.53
C PHE A 256 13.80 -11.83 25.87
N HIS A 257 13.32 -10.72 26.40
CA HIS A 257 13.68 -10.26 27.73
C HIS A 257 12.43 -9.85 28.52
N LEU A 258 12.28 -10.45 29.70
CA LEU A 258 11.14 -10.25 30.61
C LEU A 258 11.48 -9.15 31.62
N LEU A 259 10.57 -8.18 31.78
CA LEU A 259 10.70 -7.13 32.84
C LEU A 259 9.87 -7.47 34.06
N PHE A 260 9.72 -8.75 34.33
CA PHE A 260 9.10 -9.30 35.52
C PHE A 260 9.83 -10.60 35.89
N GLU A 261 9.70 -11.03 37.14
CA GLU A 261 10.29 -12.29 37.63
C GLU A 261 9.47 -13.49 37.14
N PRO A 262 10.02 -14.35 36.28
CA PRO A 262 9.34 -15.57 35.86
C PRO A 262 9.27 -16.57 37.05
N GLY A 263 8.12 -17.23 37.21
CA GLY A 263 7.99 -18.31 38.20
C GLY A 263 8.68 -19.60 37.72
N THR A 264 8.29 -20.06 36.52
CA THR A 264 8.86 -21.24 35.86
C THR A 264 9.09 -20.93 34.36
N VAL A 265 10.24 -21.36 33.85
CA VAL A 265 10.56 -21.29 32.43
C VAL A 265 10.73 -22.70 31.87
N LYS A 266 9.78 -23.16 31.08
CA LYS A 266 9.83 -24.44 30.38
C LYS A 266 10.36 -24.24 28.94
N VAL A 267 11.61 -24.57 28.76
CA VAL A 267 12.27 -24.44 27.47
C VAL A 267 11.80 -25.53 26.48
N LYS A 268 11.55 -25.16 25.26
CA LYS A 268 11.26 -26.00 24.08
C LYS A 268 12.28 -25.71 22.98
N ASN A 269 12.22 -26.40 21.86
CA ASN A 269 13.21 -26.23 20.80
C ASN A 269 13.23 -24.82 20.19
N SER A 270 12.07 -24.23 19.90
CA SER A 270 11.94 -22.92 19.24
C SER A 270 11.40 -21.81 20.17
N GLY A 271 11.53 -21.99 21.48
CA GLY A 271 11.06 -21.00 22.43
C GLY A 271 10.90 -21.51 23.86
N ALA A 272 10.07 -20.87 24.63
CA ALA A 272 9.76 -21.27 26.00
C ALA A 272 8.35 -20.84 26.40
N THR A 273 7.74 -21.63 27.30
CA THR A 273 6.57 -21.21 28.07
C THR A 273 7.04 -20.67 29.41
N VAL A 274 6.67 -19.43 29.71
CA VAL A 274 6.95 -18.77 30.99
C VAL A 274 5.68 -18.75 31.84
N THR A 275 5.69 -19.35 33.03
CA THR A 275 4.54 -19.42 33.92
C THR A 275 4.81 -18.66 35.23
N TRP A 276 3.86 -17.84 35.67
CA TRP A 276 3.89 -17.17 36.96
C TRP A 276 2.48 -16.95 37.50
N SER A 277 2.38 -16.54 38.75
CA SER A 277 1.11 -16.25 39.41
C SER A 277 1.03 -14.80 39.88
N ALA A 278 -0.17 -14.24 39.84
CA ALA A 278 -0.44 -12.90 40.33
C ALA A 278 -1.77 -12.86 41.08
N LYS A 279 -1.90 -11.88 42.01
CA LYS A 279 -3.13 -11.60 42.74
C LYS A 279 -3.59 -10.18 42.40
N LEU A 280 -4.82 -10.03 41.98
CA LEU A 280 -5.41 -8.73 41.70
C LEU A 280 -6.56 -8.46 42.66
N LYS A 281 -6.43 -7.42 43.48
CA LYS A 281 -7.52 -6.93 44.34
C LYS A 281 -8.68 -6.42 43.47
N PRO A 282 -9.89 -6.25 44.03
CA PRO A 282 -11.00 -5.58 43.35
C PRO A 282 -10.57 -4.24 42.74
N GLY A 283 -10.82 -4.04 41.46
CA GLY A 283 -10.39 -2.83 40.69
C GLY A 283 -8.88 -2.67 40.53
N GLY A 284 -8.07 -3.63 40.97
CA GLY A 284 -6.61 -3.60 40.83
C GLY A 284 -6.14 -3.99 39.45
N SER A 285 -5.02 -3.41 39.03
CA SER A 285 -4.40 -3.69 37.75
C SER A 285 -2.95 -4.16 37.92
N MET A 286 -2.47 -4.95 36.95
CA MET A 286 -1.06 -5.28 36.76
C MET A 286 -0.61 -4.96 35.35
N THR A 287 0.68 -4.69 35.17
CA THR A 287 1.28 -4.47 33.88
C THR A 287 2.38 -5.48 33.62
N ILE A 288 2.28 -6.19 32.50
CA ILE A 288 3.29 -7.10 31.98
C ILE A 288 4.08 -6.35 30.93
N LYS A 289 5.41 -6.36 31.00
CA LYS A 289 6.32 -5.76 30.01
C LYS A 289 7.35 -6.79 29.60
N TYR A 290 7.54 -6.92 28.30
CA TYR A 290 8.60 -7.74 27.73
C TYR A 290 8.97 -7.21 26.34
N LEU A 291 10.08 -7.67 25.83
CA LEU A 291 10.55 -7.28 24.50
C LEU A 291 11.18 -8.46 23.78
N MET A 292 11.21 -8.39 22.47
CA MET A 292 11.82 -9.33 21.55
C MET A 292 12.77 -8.58 20.63
N SER A 293 13.89 -9.20 20.28
CA SER A 293 14.81 -8.69 19.27
C SER A 293 15.46 -9.84 18.51
N TRP A 294 16.00 -9.58 17.31
CA TRP A 294 16.66 -10.58 16.49
C TRP A 294 17.86 -10.00 15.75
N GLU A 295 18.95 -10.74 15.73
CA GLU A 295 20.24 -10.40 15.13
C GLU A 295 21.06 -11.67 14.85
N ASP A 296 22.23 -11.52 14.23
CA ASP A 296 23.19 -12.62 14.02
C ASP A 296 24.15 -12.80 15.21
N ASP A 297 24.42 -11.73 15.95
CA ASP A 297 25.39 -11.71 17.05
C ASP A 297 24.72 -11.69 18.42
N LYS A 298 24.94 -12.75 19.20
CA LYS A 298 24.34 -12.89 20.55
C LYS A 298 24.79 -11.79 21.52
N GLU A 299 26.03 -11.32 21.46
CA GLU A 299 26.53 -10.32 22.40
C GLU A 299 25.95 -8.92 22.10
N SER A 300 25.84 -8.56 20.82
CA SER A 300 25.13 -7.36 20.37
C SER A 300 23.68 -7.38 20.78
N LEU A 301 23.00 -8.51 20.56
CA LEU A 301 21.62 -8.73 20.94
C LEU A 301 21.42 -8.57 22.44
N LYS A 302 22.26 -9.19 23.27
CA LYS A 302 22.24 -9.07 24.73
C LYS A 302 22.44 -7.63 25.20
N LYS A 303 23.39 -6.93 24.64
CA LYS A 303 23.66 -5.51 24.94
C LYS A 303 22.46 -4.62 24.64
N ASN A 304 21.83 -4.82 23.47
CA ASN A 304 20.67 -4.06 23.04
C ASN A 304 19.47 -4.33 23.95
N LEU A 305 19.16 -5.59 24.24
CA LEU A 305 18.09 -5.97 25.14
C LEU A 305 18.25 -5.33 26.54
N LEU A 306 19.44 -5.38 27.14
CA LEU A 306 19.72 -4.77 28.44
C LEU A 306 19.62 -3.23 28.40
N SER A 307 20.05 -2.61 27.30
CA SER A 307 19.91 -1.17 27.13
C SER A 307 18.46 -0.72 27.06
N TRP A 308 17.63 -1.44 26.29
CA TRP A 308 16.21 -1.10 26.13
C TRP A 308 15.38 -1.46 27.37
N SER A 309 15.62 -2.62 27.98
CA SER A 309 14.90 -3.04 29.20
C SER A 309 15.14 -2.10 30.37
N GLY A 310 16.39 -1.67 30.58
CA GLY A 310 16.76 -0.71 31.64
C GLY A 310 16.10 0.68 31.49
N LYS A 311 15.55 1.00 30.33
CA LYS A 311 14.88 2.27 30.01
C LYS A 311 13.54 2.05 29.30
N PHE A 312 12.87 0.93 29.55
CA PHE A 312 11.73 0.47 28.77
C PHE A 312 10.67 1.55 28.51
N ASP A 313 10.16 2.20 29.56
CA ASP A 313 9.09 3.20 29.40
C ASP A 313 9.55 4.41 28.58
N ARG A 314 10.82 4.81 28.69
CA ARG A 314 11.38 5.90 27.89
C ARG A 314 11.48 5.48 26.42
N VAL A 315 12.01 4.29 26.12
CA VAL A 315 12.11 3.75 24.76
C VAL A 315 10.72 3.57 24.17
N PHE A 316 9.79 3.00 24.95
CA PHE A 316 8.42 2.80 24.51
C PHE A 316 7.71 4.11 24.11
N ASN A 317 7.94 5.19 24.87
CA ASN A 317 7.35 6.50 24.57
C ASN A 317 8.05 7.22 23.43
N SER A 318 9.39 7.12 23.31
CA SER A 318 10.14 7.79 22.24
C SER A 318 9.79 7.27 20.85
N ILE A 319 9.27 6.05 20.71
CA ILE A 319 8.78 5.52 19.43
C ILE A 319 7.68 6.44 18.86
N ARG A 320 6.73 6.86 19.67
CA ARG A 320 5.69 7.80 19.24
C ARG A 320 6.27 9.17 18.86
N GLU A 321 7.16 9.70 19.68
CA GLU A 321 7.81 10.99 19.43
C GLU A 321 8.58 10.98 18.10
N GLU A 322 9.27 9.89 17.79
CA GLU A 322 9.99 9.71 16.53
C GLU A 322 9.06 9.66 15.32
N TRP A 323 7.94 8.94 15.41
CA TRP A 323 6.94 8.92 14.36
C TRP A 323 6.29 10.29 14.14
N GLU A 324 5.95 11.03 15.20
CA GLU A 324 5.41 12.38 15.13
C GLU A 324 6.41 13.36 14.50
N SER A 325 7.70 13.21 14.82
CA SER A 325 8.78 13.99 14.21
C SER A 325 8.90 13.74 12.71
N ARG A 326 8.94 12.46 12.28
CA ARG A 326 9.04 12.10 10.87
C ARG A 326 7.79 12.51 10.08
N TRP A 327 6.62 12.44 10.70
CA TRP A 327 5.36 12.90 10.12
C TRP A 327 5.42 14.38 9.72
N LEU A 328 5.89 15.25 10.61
CA LEU A 328 6.01 16.67 10.29
C LEU A 328 7.13 16.94 9.26
N GLN A 329 8.22 16.18 9.32
CA GLN A 329 9.33 16.33 8.40
C GLN A 329 8.93 16.07 6.95
N ILE A 330 8.09 15.06 6.65
CA ILE A 330 7.71 14.78 5.26
C ILE A 330 6.90 15.89 4.59
N PHE A 331 6.37 16.87 5.36
CA PHE A 331 5.68 18.05 4.84
C PHE A 331 6.58 19.30 4.80
N THR A 332 7.83 19.18 5.24
CA THR A 332 8.76 20.31 5.34
C THR A 332 9.74 20.30 4.16
N PRO A 333 9.79 21.35 3.33
CA PRO A 333 10.83 21.47 2.30
C PRO A 333 12.24 21.31 2.86
N GLY A 334 13.12 20.61 2.14
CA GLY A 334 14.51 20.40 2.56
C GLY A 334 14.69 19.43 3.74
N ASN A 335 13.70 18.58 4.01
CA ASN A 335 13.79 17.53 5.03
C ASN A 335 14.83 16.46 4.68
N SER A 336 15.14 15.58 5.66
CA SER A 336 16.14 14.52 5.48
C SER A 336 15.56 13.18 5.01
N ILE A 337 14.24 13.06 4.92
CA ILE A 337 13.55 11.79 4.63
C ILE A 337 13.33 11.61 3.13
N ILE A 338 12.84 12.64 2.45
CA ILE A 338 12.51 12.66 1.02
C ILE A 338 13.11 13.89 0.35
N SER A 339 13.38 13.84 -0.95
CA SER A 339 14.06 14.92 -1.67
C SER A 339 13.18 16.14 -1.98
N GLY A 340 11.87 15.95 -1.99
CA GLY A 340 10.86 17.02 -1.99
C GLY A 340 10.13 17.09 -0.65
N CYS A 341 8.83 17.25 -0.68
CA CYS A 341 7.95 17.09 0.47
C CYS A 341 6.51 16.80 0.01
N PHE A 342 5.67 16.25 0.90
CA PHE A 342 4.23 16.21 0.63
C PHE A 342 3.66 17.62 0.69
N PRO A 343 2.82 18.00 -0.29
CA PRO A 343 2.12 19.27 -0.21
C PRO A 343 1.21 19.37 1.02
N VAL A 344 1.13 20.56 1.60
CA VAL A 344 0.26 20.81 2.77
C VAL A 344 -1.08 21.33 2.29
N LEU A 345 -2.16 20.61 2.60
CA LEU A 345 -3.53 20.99 2.27
C LEU A 345 -4.13 21.86 3.39
N GLU A 346 -4.52 23.07 3.04
CA GLU A 346 -5.36 23.96 3.85
C GLU A 346 -6.77 23.95 3.29
N THR A 347 -7.73 23.40 4.05
CA THR A 347 -9.16 23.40 3.69
C THR A 347 -10.03 23.27 4.94
N GLU A 348 -11.21 23.86 4.88
CA GLU A 348 -12.29 23.70 5.88
C GLU A 348 -13.05 22.36 5.69
N ASP A 349 -12.86 21.69 4.55
CA ASP A 349 -13.50 20.44 4.19
C ASP A 349 -12.83 19.27 4.94
N LYS A 350 -13.44 18.87 6.04
CA LYS A 350 -12.90 17.80 6.90
C LYS A 350 -12.90 16.42 6.23
N LEU A 351 -13.89 16.13 5.38
CA LEU A 351 -14.00 14.85 4.67
C LEU A 351 -12.86 14.72 3.66
N ALA A 352 -12.70 15.73 2.81
CA ALA A 352 -11.61 15.77 1.83
C ALA A 352 -10.23 15.79 2.51
N ARG A 353 -10.09 16.52 3.63
CA ARG A 353 -8.84 16.57 4.39
C ARG A 353 -8.44 15.19 4.92
N LYS A 354 -9.37 14.41 5.46
CA LYS A 354 -9.10 13.05 5.99
C LYS A 354 -8.61 12.12 4.88
N VAL A 355 -9.30 12.09 3.73
CA VAL A 355 -8.89 11.26 2.57
C VAL A 355 -7.50 11.64 2.09
N TYR A 356 -7.24 12.96 1.95
CA TYR A 356 -5.94 13.43 1.49
C TYR A 356 -4.79 12.97 2.38
N TYR A 357 -4.87 13.19 3.70
CA TYR A 357 -3.75 12.90 4.61
C TYR A 357 -3.55 11.40 4.89
N THR A 358 -4.51 10.54 4.54
CA THR A 358 -4.33 9.08 4.63
C THR A 358 -3.27 8.57 3.64
N GLY A 359 -3.07 9.24 2.49
CA GLY A 359 -1.99 8.87 1.55
C GLY A 359 -0.58 9.13 2.09
N PRO A 360 -0.22 10.36 2.51
CA PRO A 360 1.05 10.62 3.19
C PRO A 360 1.30 9.70 4.39
N LEU A 361 0.26 9.38 5.16
CA LEU A 361 0.33 8.43 6.27
C LEU A 361 0.72 7.03 5.79
N THR A 362 0.06 6.54 4.73
CA THR A 362 0.36 5.25 4.12
C THR A 362 1.80 5.23 3.60
N MET A 363 2.25 6.30 2.95
CA MET A 363 3.60 6.36 2.41
C MET A 363 4.67 6.42 3.50
N LEU A 364 4.44 7.19 4.57
CA LEU A 364 5.36 7.18 5.72
C LEU A 364 5.45 5.77 6.34
N ASN A 365 4.31 5.06 6.42
CA ASN A 365 4.25 3.69 6.91
C ASN A 365 5.01 2.70 6.00
N LEU A 366 5.10 2.97 4.69
CA LEU A 366 5.70 2.07 3.70
C LEU A 366 7.15 2.41 3.32
N ILE A 367 7.72 3.49 3.85
CA ILE A 367 9.15 3.79 3.66
C ILE A 367 10.00 2.72 4.36
N ASN A 368 10.97 2.17 3.64
CA ASN A 368 12.05 1.35 4.20
C ASN A 368 13.41 1.98 3.88
N THR A 369 14.25 2.11 4.91
CA THR A 369 15.56 2.77 4.82
C THR A 369 16.74 1.80 5.06
N HIS A 370 16.46 0.49 5.12
CA HIS A 370 17.45 -0.54 5.46
C HIS A 370 17.62 -1.62 4.38
N LEU A 371 16.96 -1.45 3.23
CA LEU A 371 17.17 -2.36 2.10
C LEU A 371 18.42 -1.94 1.32
N PRO A 372 19.28 -2.90 0.91
CA PRO A 372 20.64 -2.57 0.46
C PRO A 372 20.72 -1.95 -0.94
N GLN A 373 19.69 -2.10 -1.78
CA GLN A 373 19.74 -1.62 -3.16
C GLN A 373 19.63 -0.10 -3.29
N HIS A 374 18.88 0.53 -2.40
CA HIS A 374 18.66 1.97 -2.39
C HIS A 374 18.71 2.50 -0.96
N LYS A 375 19.08 3.77 -0.79
CA LYS A 375 19.10 4.41 0.54
C LYS A 375 17.73 4.39 1.22
N LYS A 376 16.68 4.39 0.43
CA LYS A 376 15.29 4.26 0.86
C LYS A 376 14.44 3.77 -0.31
N VAL A 377 13.36 3.11 0.02
CA VAL A 377 12.35 2.67 -0.93
C VAL A 377 10.96 2.94 -0.39
N PHE A 378 9.98 3.16 -1.27
CA PHE A 378 8.58 2.98 -0.95
C PHE A 378 8.19 1.55 -1.33
N LEU A 379 7.86 0.75 -0.33
CA LEU A 379 7.33 -0.58 -0.56
C LEU A 379 5.89 -0.46 -1.08
N THR A 380 5.48 -1.37 -1.93
CA THR A 380 4.11 -1.38 -2.46
C THR A 380 3.14 -2.12 -1.57
N GLY A 381 3.63 -2.85 -0.58
CA GLY A 381 2.75 -3.56 0.34
C GLY A 381 3.47 -4.19 1.52
N GLY A 382 2.72 -4.86 2.35
CA GLY A 382 3.18 -5.64 3.51
C GLY A 382 2.09 -5.79 4.56
N PRO A 383 2.36 -6.44 5.69
CA PRO A 383 3.59 -7.15 6.07
C PRO A 383 3.71 -8.53 5.46
N ARG A 384 2.61 -9.09 4.97
CA ARG A 384 2.58 -10.46 4.46
C ARG A 384 3.30 -10.62 3.14
N TRP A 385 3.14 -9.64 2.26
CA TRP A 385 3.72 -9.62 0.93
C TRP A 385 4.57 -8.39 0.72
N GLY A 386 5.61 -8.54 -0.08
CA GLY A 386 6.36 -7.39 -0.54
C GLY A 386 7.17 -6.67 0.54
N ALA A 387 7.64 -7.41 1.56
CA ALA A 387 8.51 -6.84 2.60
C ALA A 387 9.79 -6.18 2.06
N SER A 388 10.17 -6.50 0.83
CA SER A 388 11.30 -5.90 0.11
C SER A 388 10.94 -5.51 -1.33
N ILE A 389 9.69 -5.71 -1.78
CA ILE A 389 9.30 -5.63 -3.17
C ILE A 389 8.58 -4.32 -3.49
N THR A 390 8.89 -3.76 -4.66
CA THR A 390 8.13 -2.69 -5.30
C THR A 390 7.56 -3.20 -6.61
N PHE A 391 6.23 -3.22 -6.71
CA PHE A 391 5.51 -3.58 -7.93
C PHE A 391 5.25 -2.35 -8.79
N PHE A 392 5.46 -2.45 -10.10
CA PHE A 392 5.33 -1.31 -11.02
C PHE A 392 3.89 -0.83 -11.13
N TRP A 393 2.93 -1.75 -11.17
CA TRP A 393 1.50 -1.42 -11.24
C TRP A 393 1.05 -0.60 -10.03
N ASP A 394 1.33 -1.07 -8.82
CA ASP A 394 0.87 -0.44 -7.57
C ASP A 394 1.40 0.98 -7.42
N ILE A 395 2.69 1.19 -7.69
CA ILE A 395 3.32 2.49 -7.46
C ILE A 395 3.01 3.51 -8.58
N THR A 396 2.68 3.03 -9.79
CA THR A 396 2.33 3.93 -10.91
C THR A 396 1.03 4.68 -10.67
N GLU A 397 0.12 4.15 -9.84
CA GLU A 397 -1.18 4.78 -9.59
C GLU A 397 -1.04 6.19 -8.97
N TRP A 398 0.05 6.46 -8.26
CA TRP A 398 0.33 7.76 -7.65
C TRP A 398 1.62 8.43 -8.19
N SER A 399 2.04 8.11 -9.40
CA SER A 399 3.29 8.54 -10.02
C SER A 399 3.49 10.06 -10.10
N THR A 400 2.41 10.84 -10.28
CA THR A 400 2.46 12.31 -10.28
C THR A 400 2.83 12.83 -8.89
N LEU A 401 2.19 12.31 -7.84
CA LEU A 401 2.51 12.69 -6.47
C LEU A 401 3.92 12.24 -6.09
N TRP A 402 4.35 11.03 -6.50
CA TRP A 402 5.70 10.55 -6.24
C TRP A 402 6.76 11.48 -6.83
N ALA A 403 6.59 11.93 -8.06
CA ALA A 403 7.50 12.89 -8.69
C ALA A 403 7.58 14.25 -7.96
N VAL A 404 6.50 14.65 -7.28
CA VAL A 404 6.48 15.84 -6.41
C VAL A 404 7.20 15.59 -5.10
N VAL A 405 6.96 14.43 -4.45
CA VAL A 405 7.46 14.19 -3.08
C VAL A 405 8.90 13.68 -3.03
N ASP A 406 9.32 12.88 -4.01
CA ASP A 406 10.69 12.34 -4.01
C ASP A 406 11.24 12.08 -5.43
N PRO A 407 11.48 13.14 -6.22
CA PRO A 407 11.98 12.99 -7.59
C PRO A 407 13.35 12.31 -7.65
N GLN A 408 14.23 12.50 -6.66
CA GLN A 408 15.54 11.85 -6.65
C GLN A 408 15.42 10.33 -6.54
N MET A 409 14.65 9.84 -5.57
CA MET A 409 14.41 8.42 -5.39
C MET A 409 13.68 7.83 -6.60
N MET A 410 12.71 8.56 -7.17
CA MET A 410 11.99 8.13 -8.36
C MET A 410 12.95 7.90 -9.54
N ARG A 411 13.90 8.82 -9.75
CA ARG A 411 14.92 8.67 -10.81
C ARG A 411 15.81 7.44 -10.60
N GLU A 412 16.24 7.20 -9.36
CA GLU A 412 17.07 6.04 -9.02
C GLU A 412 16.32 4.73 -9.32
N HIS A 413 15.06 4.61 -8.89
CA HIS A 413 14.24 3.44 -9.14
C HIS A 413 13.93 3.24 -10.63
N LEU A 414 13.57 4.30 -11.35
CA LEU A 414 13.30 4.21 -12.80
C LEU A 414 14.53 3.71 -13.57
N THR A 415 15.73 4.14 -13.18
CA THR A 415 16.99 3.64 -13.77
C THR A 415 17.12 2.12 -13.55
N ALA A 416 16.98 1.67 -12.32
CA ALA A 416 17.06 0.24 -11.98
C ALA A 416 15.97 -0.60 -12.66
N TRP A 417 14.75 -0.08 -12.75
CA TRP A 417 13.63 -0.82 -13.33
C TRP A 417 13.71 -0.95 -14.85
N ILE A 418 14.25 0.04 -15.55
CA ILE A 418 14.56 -0.08 -16.98
C ILE A 418 15.64 -1.15 -17.19
N GLU A 419 16.63 -1.22 -16.29
CA GLU A 419 17.75 -2.16 -16.38
C GLU A 419 17.31 -3.63 -16.17
N ILE A 420 16.38 -3.90 -15.25
CA ILE A 420 15.89 -5.26 -14.98
C ILE A 420 14.98 -5.83 -16.07
N ASP A 421 14.64 -5.07 -17.09
CA ASP A 421 13.78 -5.42 -18.24
C ASP A 421 12.30 -5.66 -17.88
N PRO A 422 11.45 -4.64 -18.00
CA PRO A 422 10.02 -4.74 -17.69
C PRO A 422 9.23 -5.70 -18.60
N SER A 423 9.83 -6.18 -19.70
CA SER A 423 9.22 -7.25 -20.50
C SER A 423 9.24 -8.61 -19.80
N ARG A 424 10.04 -8.74 -18.76
CA ARG A 424 10.26 -10.01 -18.05
C ARG A 424 9.75 -9.98 -16.60
N PHE A 425 9.68 -8.81 -15.98
CA PHE A 425 9.39 -8.66 -14.55
C PHE A 425 8.39 -7.56 -14.31
N TYR A 426 7.51 -7.72 -13.34
CA TYR A 426 6.52 -6.73 -12.93
C TYR A 426 6.87 -5.95 -11.65
N GLY A 427 8.03 -6.19 -11.09
CA GLY A 427 8.51 -5.52 -9.90
C GLY A 427 10.00 -5.75 -9.65
N GLN A 428 10.51 -5.16 -8.59
CA GLN A 428 11.89 -5.34 -8.12
C GLN A 428 11.90 -5.76 -6.66
N ASP A 429 12.73 -6.76 -6.34
CA ASP A 429 13.16 -7.04 -4.98
C ASP A 429 14.30 -6.07 -4.59
N ASN A 430 14.03 -5.16 -3.66
CA ASN A 430 15.00 -4.16 -3.21
C ASN A 430 16.04 -4.72 -2.22
N PHE A 431 15.93 -5.98 -1.82
CA PHE A 431 16.97 -6.67 -1.05
C PHE A 431 18.04 -7.29 -1.97
N GLY A 432 17.63 -8.14 -2.91
CA GLY A 432 18.55 -8.80 -3.85
C GLY A 432 18.86 -8.00 -5.13
N GLY A 433 18.09 -6.95 -5.43
CA GLY A 433 18.24 -6.14 -6.64
C GLY A 433 17.69 -6.77 -7.91
N LYS A 434 17.03 -7.93 -7.82
CA LYS A 434 16.54 -8.69 -8.97
C LYS A 434 15.13 -8.30 -9.35
N GLY A 435 14.78 -8.57 -10.61
CA GLY A 435 13.40 -8.51 -11.07
C GLY A 435 12.54 -9.59 -10.42
N VAL A 436 11.28 -9.30 -10.15
CA VAL A 436 10.28 -10.18 -9.53
C VAL A 436 9.16 -10.48 -10.51
N GLY A 437 8.70 -11.73 -10.50
CA GLY A 437 7.57 -12.21 -11.27
C GLY A 437 7.90 -12.51 -12.73
N ASN A 438 6.98 -12.18 -13.63
CA ASN A 438 7.06 -12.39 -15.07
C ASN A 438 6.72 -11.11 -15.83
N GLY A 439 6.74 -11.17 -17.14
CA GLY A 439 6.20 -10.08 -17.97
C GLY A 439 4.70 -9.94 -17.71
N TYR A 440 4.26 -8.70 -17.48
CA TYR A 440 2.87 -8.35 -17.23
C TYR A 440 2.45 -7.23 -18.18
N CYS A 441 1.25 -7.29 -18.72
CA CYS A 441 0.80 -6.37 -19.77
C CYS A 441 0.87 -4.89 -19.38
N ALA A 442 0.67 -4.58 -18.11
CA ALA A 442 0.70 -3.22 -17.59
C ALA A 442 2.11 -2.62 -17.47
N ASN A 443 3.18 -3.43 -17.53
CA ASN A 443 4.52 -2.97 -17.17
C ASN A 443 5.02 -1.81 -18.02
N TYR A 444 4.84 -1.89 -19.35
CA TYR A 444 5.29 -0.81 -20.24
C TYR A 444 4.52 0.48 -20.02
N TRP A 445 3.21 0.38 -19.86
CA TRP A 445 2.38 1.53 -19.51
C TRP A 445 2.77 2.12 -18.15
N ALA A 446 2.96 1.28 -17.15
CA ALA A 446 3.32 1.72 -15.80
C ALA A 446 4.65 2.49 -15.78
N LEU A 447 5.71 1.91 -16.38
CA LEU A 447 7.01 2.59 -16.46
C LEU A 447 6.96 3.84 -17.32
N PHE A 448 6.25 3.81 -18.46
CA PHE A 448 6.04 4.98 -19.27
C PHE A 448 5.40 6.13 -18.49
N GLN A 449 4.31 5.85 -17.77
CA GLN A 449 3.62 6.86 -16.97
C GLN A 449 4.52 7.44 -15.88
N MET A 450 5.30 6.60 -15.20
CA MET A 450 6.23 7.05 -14.18
C MET A 450 7.37 7.90 -14.76
N ILE A 451 8.00 7.50 -15.85
CA ILE A 451 9.05 8.27 -16.52
C ILE A 451 8.49 9.62 -16.99
N ARG A 452 7.32 9.61 -17.62
CA ARG A 452 6.63 10.82 -18.07
C ARG A 452 6.34 11.77 -16.90
N SER A 453 5.82 11.25 -15.79
CA SER A 453 5.56 12.05 -14.57
C SER A 453 6.86 12.65 -14.02
N TYR A 454 7.92 11.84 -13.94
CA TYR A 454 9.22 12.31 -13.49
C TYR A 454 9.74 13.49 -14.34
N VAL A 455 9.87 13.31 -15.66
CA VAL A 455 10.48 14.35 -16.51
C VAL A 455 9.63 15.63 -16.58
N THR A 456 8.30 15.52 -16.56
CA THR A 456 7.43 16.69 -16.63
C THR A 456 7.42 17.50 -15.33
N ILE A 457 7.53 16.84 -14.17
CA ILE A 457 7.48 17.48 -12.85
C ILE A 457 8.85 17.98 -12.42
N SER A 458 9.89 17.14 -12.54
CA SER A 458 11.26 17.54 -12.19
C SER A 458 11.86 18.54 -13.17
N GLY A 459 11.43 18.52 -14.44
CA GLY A 459 12.06 19.26 -15.55
C GLY A 459 13.35 18.62 -16.06
N ASP A 460 13.73 17.45 -15.54
CA ASP A 460 14.95 16.71 -15.94
C ASP A 460 14.74 15.96 -17.27
N TYR A 461 14.62 16.72 -18.36
CA TYR A 461 14.54 16.15 -19.70
C TYR A 461 15.86 15.51 -20.17
N ASP A 462 16.99 15.83 -19.52
CA ASP A 462 18.28 15.20 -19.83
C ASP A 462 18.28 13.70 -19.47
N PHE A 463 17.44 13.28 -18.55
CA PHE A 463 17.21 11.87 -18.25
C PHE A 463 16.81 11.06 -19.49
N LEU A 464 16.08 11.66 -20.42
CA LEU A 464 15.69 10.99 -21.67
C LEU A 464 16.89 10.59 -22.54
N ASN A 465 18.03 11.28 -22.40
CA ASN A 465 19.27 10.99 -23.11
C ASN A 465 20.18 10.00 -22.35
N THR A 466 19.83 9.65 -21.12
CA THR A 466 20.60 8.68 -20.33
C THR A 466 20.53 7.30 -20.96
N GLU A 467 21.67 6.66 -21.16
CA GLU A 467 21.76 5.31 -21.71
C GLU A 467 21.62 4.29 -20.57
N ILE A 468 20.65 3.39 -20.68
CA ILE A 468 20.38 2.30 -19.75
C ILE A 468 20.17 1.03 -20.58
N ALA A 469 20.85 -0.07 -20.22
CA ALA A 469 20.76 -1.33 -20.96
C ALA A 469 20.97 -1.20 -22.48
N GLY A 470 21.90 -0.30 -22.89
CA GLY A 470 22.29 -0.10 -24.29
C GLY A 470 21.32 0.71 -25.16
N LYS A 471 20.37 1.42 -24.54
CA LYS A 471 19.42 2.34 -25.21
C LYS A 471 19.21 3.57 -24.35
N THR A 472 18.93 4.72 -24.99
CA THR A 472 18.50 5.89 -24.25
C THR A 472 17.11 5.67 -23.65
N VAL A 473 16.78 6.37 -22.58
CA VAL A 473 15.43 6.35 -21.97
C VAL A 473 14.38 6.71 -23.03
N MET A 474 14.66 7.68 -23.92
CA MET A 474 13.76 8.03 -25.02
C MET A 474 13.52 6.86 -25.97
N GLN A 475 14.56 6.07 -26.29
CA GLN A 475 14.42 4.86 -27.10
C GLN A 475 13.60 3.77 -26.40
N HIS A 476 13.72 3.66 -25.08
CA HIS A 476 12.86 2.77 -24.29
C HIS A 476 11.40 3.21 -24.33
N LEU A 477 11.11 4.51 -24.15
CA LEU A 477 9.74 5.04 -24.24
C LEU A 477 9.11 4.78 -25.61
N LYS A 478 9.88 5.02 -26.71
CA LYS A 478 9.42 4.69 -28.07
C LYS A 478 9.14 3.18 -28.22
N LYS A 479 10.03 2.32 -27.69
CA LYS A 479 9.81 0.87 -27.69
C LYS A 479 8.51 0.52 -26.96
N TYR A 480 8.29 1.08 -25.77
CA TYR A 480 7.08 0.79 -24.97
C TYR A 480 5.82 1.22 -25.73
N ALA A 481 5.80 2.41 -26.31
CA ALA A 481 4.67 2.93 -27.06
C ALA A 481 4.34 2.13 -28.34
N LEU A 482 5.33 1.48 -28.95
CA LEU A 482 5.18 0.73 -30.20
C LEU A 482 5.11 -0.79 -30.01
N ASN A 483 5.23 -1.30 -28.79
CA ASN A 483 5.20 -2.75 -28.52
C ASN A 483 3.89 -3.43 -28.98
N TRP A 484 2.80 -2.69 -29.09
CA TRP A 484 1.54 -3.23 -29.61
C TRP A 484 1.69 -3.90 -30.99
N LYS A 485 2.66 -3.45 -31.84
CA LYS A 485 2.95 -4.04 -33.14
C LYS A 485 3.52 -5.46 -33.03
N GLU A 486 4.27 -5.73 -31.97
CA GLU A 486 4.87 -7.03 -31.70
C GLU A 486 3.86 -8.06 -31.18
N ILE A 487 2.81 -7.58 -30.50
CA ILE A 487 1.75 -8.41 -29.91
C ILE A 487 0.41 -8.35 -30.65
N SER A 488 0.35 -7.63 -31.78
CA SER A 488 -0.80 -7.68 -32.69
C SER A 488 -0.81 -8.99 -33.47
N ILE A 489 -1.98 -9.59 -33.61
CA ILE A 489 -2.15 -10.83 -34.37
C ILE A 489 -2.56 -10.61 -35.82
N TYR A 490 -2.63 -9.34 -36.26
CA TYR A 490 -2.97 -9.01 -37.64
C TYR A 490 -1.93 -9.59 -38.62
N GLY A 491 -2.46 -10.24 -39.69
CA GLY A 491 -1.61 -10.92 -40.65
C GLY A 491 -1.22 -12.35 -40.28
N GLN A 492 -1.56 -12.84 -39.07
CA GLN A 492 -1.47 -14.26 -38.73
C GLN A 492 -2.60 -15.04 -39.43
N GLU A 493 -2.47 -16.35 -39.53
CA GLU A 493 -3.43 -17.21 -40.19
C GLU A 493 -4.84 -17.00 -39.60
N GLY A 494 -5.79 -16.58 -40.46
CA GLY A 494 -7.18 -16.31 -40.08
C GLY A 494 -7.44 -14.94 -39.40
N CYS A 495 -6.41 -14.13 -39.19
CA CYS A 495 -6.52 -12.83 -38.48
C CYS A 495 -6.27 -11.68 -39.46
N THR A 496 -7.21 -11.44 -40.39
CA THR A 496 -7.10 -10.40 -41.42
C THR A 496 -8.02 -9.19 -41.23
N ASP A 497 -8.88 -9.22 -40.21
CA ASP A 497 -9.76 -8.11 -39.88
C ASP A 497 -8.93 -6.94 -39.30
N ASP A 498 -9.33 -5.71 -39.66
CA ASP A 498 -8.63 -4.48 -39.21
C ASP A 498 -8.59 -4.32 -37.70
N LEU A 499 -9.53 -4.93 -36.95
CA LEU A 499 -9.53 -4.96 -35.49
C LEU A 499 -8.33 -5.74 -34.88
N TYR A 500 -7.78 -6.71 -35.61
CA TYR A 500 -6.60 -7.43 -35.17
C TYR A 500 -5.28 -6.64 -35.30
N LYS A 501 -5.34 -5.40 -35.81
CA LYS A 501 -4.24 -4.42 -35.71
C LYS A 501 -4.19 -3.69 -34.37
N LEU A 502 -4.87 -4.18 -33.34
CA LEU A 502 -4.78 -3.76 -31.95
C LEU A 502 -3.86 -4.72 -31.19
N ALA A 503 -3.37 -4.31 -30.02
CA ALA A 503 -2.59 -5.18 -29.16
C ALA A 503 -3.44 -6.37 -28.65
N ASP A 504 -2.92 -7.57 -28.81
CA ASP A 504 -3.49 -8.80 -28.26
C ASP A 504 -2.59 -9.33 -27.13
N PHE A 505 -3.11 -9.38 -25.92
CA PHE A 505 -2.38 -9.78 -24.72
C PHE A 505 -2.45 -11.29 -24.44
N GLY A 506 -3.07 -12.06 -25.33
CA GLY A 506 -3.16 -13.51 -25.23
C GLY A 506 -4.28 -14.00 -24.32
N ASP A 507 -4.21 -15.28 -23.99
CA ASP A 507 -5.27 -16.04 -23.28
C ASP A 507 -5.01 -16.24 -21.79
N ASP A 508 -3.93 -15.69 -21.25
CA ASP A 508 -3.59 -15.82 -19.84
C ASP A 508 -4.45 -14.89 -18.98
N GLU A 509 -5.32 -15.45 -18.14
CA GLU A 509 -6.19 -14.69 -17.24
C GLU A 509 -5.45 -13.92 -16.15
N TRP A 510 -4.17 -14.22 -15.93
CA TRP A 510 -3.32 -13.55 -14.95
C TRP A 510 -2.57 -12.34 -15.53
N ASN A 511 -2.54 -12.23 -16.85
CA ASN A 511 -1.70 -11.24 -17.52
C ASN A 511 -2.35 -9.84 -17.61
N LEU A 512 -3.68 -9.75 -17.51
CA LEU A 512 -4.43 -8.49 -17.67
C LEU A 512 -5.09 -8.05 -16.37
N LEU A 513 -6.04 -8.84 -15.91
CA LEU A 513 -6.74 -8.64 -14.64
C LEU A 513 -6.80 -9.99 -13.94
N GLU A 514 -6.08 -10.12 -12.87
CA GLU A 514 -6.08 -11.34 -12.09
C GLU A 514 -7.52 -11.73 -11.69
N CYS A 515 -7.91 -12.97 -11.96
CA CYS A 515 -9.22 -13.50 -11.63
C CYS A 515 -10.43 -12.89 -12.35
N VAL A 516 -10.21 -12.22 -13.48
CA VAL A 516 -11.29 -11.81 -14.41
C VAL A 516 -11.16 -12.61 -15.71
N PRO A 517 -11.69 -13.84 -15.76
CA PRO A 517 -11.37 -14.81 -16.82
C PRO A 517 -11.87 -14.42 -18.22
N THR A 518 -12.69 -13.40 -18.34
CA THR A 518 -13.17 -12.86 -19.62
C THR A 518 -12.38 -11.67 -20.13
N TYR A 519 -11.47 -11.10 -19.34
CA TYR A 519 -10.68 -9.94 -19.73
C TYR A 519 -9.35 -10.37 -20.38
N LYS A 520 -9.42 -10.83 -21.62
CA LYS A 520 -8.33 -11.47 -22.36
C LYS A 520 -8.24 -10.94 -23.78
N HIS A 521 -7.14 -11.26 -24.45
CA HIS A 521 -6.86 -10.93 -25.83
C HIS A 521 -6.85 -9.42 -26.11
N ILE A 522 -7.62 -8.92 -27.05
CA ILE A 522 -7.68 -7.51 -27.39
C ILE A 522 -8.68 -6.82 -26.46
N VAL A 523 -8.18 -5.99 -25.54
CA VAL A 523 -8.97 -5.28 -24.54
C VAL A 523 -8.89 -3.77 -24.72
N PRO A 524 -9.93 -3.00 -24.39
CA PRO A 524 -9.97 -1.56 -24.62
C PRO A 524 -8.95 -0.77 -23.79
N SER A 525 -8.79 -1.08 -22.50
CA SER A 525 -7.98 -0.29 -21.57
C SER A 525 -6.53 -0.14 -21.99
N PHE A 526 -5.80 -1.24 -22.20
CA PHE A 526 -4.38 -1.16 -22.54
C PHE A 526 -4.14 -0.71 -23.99
N ASN A 527 -5.09 -0.96 -24.89
CA ASN A 527 -5.05 -0.35 -26.22
C ASN A 527 -5.21 1.19 -26.13
N ALA A 528 -6.06 1.70 -25.24
CA ALA A 528 -6.10 3.15 -24.94
C ALA A 528 -4.78 3.64 -24.33
N GLY A 529 -4.16 2.83 -23.49
CA GLY A 529 -2.81 3.09 -22.95
C GLY A 529 -1.75 3.23 -24.04
N TYR A 530 -1.74 2.38 -25.08
CA TYR A 530 -0.82 2.48 -26.22
C TYR A 530 -1.06 3.74 -27.06
N ILE A 531 -2.31 4.10 -27.32
CA ILE A 531 -2.66 5.33 -28.03
C ILE A 531 -2.11 6.54 -27.29
N TRP A 532 -2.30 6.58 -25.97
CA TRP A 532 -1.78 7.64 -25.12
C TRP A 532 -0.24 7.67 -25.13
N MET A 533 0.42 6.53 -24.95
CA MET A 533 1.90 6.46 -24.99
C MET A 533 2.48 6.94 -26.31
N MET A 534 1.88 6.61 -27.45
CA MET A 534 2.30 7.12 -28.76
C MET A 534 2.17 8.64 -28.85
N ARG A 535 1.05 9.22 -28.38
CA ARG A 535 0.83 10.67 -28.39
C ARG A 535 1.78 11.43 -27.46
N GLU A 536 2.05 10.90 -26.25
CA GLU A 536 3.02 11.49 -25.34
C GLU A 536 4.44 11.37 -25.88
N THR A 537 4.80 10.23 -26.49
CA THR A 537 6.09 10.04 -27.17
C THR A 537 6.26 11.04 -28.33
N ALA A 538 5.20 11.28 -29.12
CA ALA A 538 5.19 12.29 -30.16
C ALA A 538 5.47 13.70 -29.58
N SER A 539 4.84 14.04 -28.47
CA SER A 539 5.08 15.32 -27.80
C SER A 539 6.51 15.48 -27.26
N LEU A 540 7.14 14.38 -26.84
CA LEU A 540 8.57 14.38 -26.47
C LEU A 540 9.45 14.61 -27.71
N PHE A 541 9.19 13.95 -28.84
CA PHE A 541 9.93 14.18 -30.10
C PHE A 541 9.76 15.61 -30.61
N GLU A 542 8.55 16.18 -30.55
CA GLU A 542 8.33 17.60 -30.87
C GLU A 542 9.19 18.52 -30.01
N LYS A 543 9.25 18.26 -28.71
CA LYS A 543 10.08 19.02 -27.76
C LYS A 543 11.58 18.89 -28.07
N MET A 544 12.00 17.74 -28.59
CA MET A 544 13.37 17.48 -29.03
C MET A 544 13.65 17.98 -30.47
N GLY A 545 12.64 18.51 -31.20
CA GLY A 545 12.75 19.07 -32.52
C GLY A 545 12.54 18.08 -33.69
N ASP A 546 12.13 16.82 -33.39
CA ASP A 546 11.85 15.81 -34.41
C ASP A 546 10.35 15.77 -34.76
N GLN A 547 9.96 16.67 -35.66
CA GLN A 547 8.56 16.82 -36.09
C GLN A 547 8.09 15.66 -36.97
N GLU A 548 8.99 15.01 -37.69
CA GLU A 548 8.64 13.91 -38.60
C GLU A 548 8.22 12.68 -37.81
N GLU A 549 9.04 12.25 -36.84
CA GLU A 549 8.74 11.14 -35.97
C GLU A 549 7.46 11.40 -35.15
N ALA A 550 7.31 12.62 -34.65
CA ALA A 550 6.11 13.03 -33.92
C ALA A 550 4.83 12.91 -34.78
N GLY A 551 4.89 13.36 -36.04
CA GLY A 551 3.77 13.27 -36.97
C GLY A 551 3.38 11.83 -37.28
N GLN A 552 4.35 10.95 -37.47
CA GLN A 552 4.11 9.51 -37.69
C GLN A 552 3.42 8.84 -36.50
N LEU A 553 3.91 9.08 -35.29
CA LEU A 553 3.32 8.51 -34.06
C LEU A 553 1.89 8.99 -33.83
N ARG A 554 1.59 10.27 -34.11
CA ARG A 554 0.23 10.80 -33.97
C ARG A 554 -0.72 10.15 -34.98
N ALA A 555 -0.32 10.06 -36.26
CA ALA A 555 -1.13 9.41 -37.26
C ALA A 555 -1.44 7.95 -36.92
N GLU A 556 -0.45 7.23 -36.42
CA GLU A 556 -0.62 5.84 -36.01
C GLU A 556 -1.55 5.71 -34.76
N ALA A 557 -1.43 6.61 -33.79
CA ALA A 557 -2.33 6.67 -32.63
C ALA A 557 -3.77 6.94 -33.07
N ASP A 558 -4.00 7.84 -34.03
CA ASP A 558 -5.35 8.17 -34.50
C ASP A 558 -5.98 7.00 -35.26
N GLU A 559 -5.19 6.29 -36.10
CA GLU A 559 -5.66 5.06 -36.73
C GLU A 559 -6.02 3.97 -35.73
N MET A 560 -5.19 3.80 -34.69
CA MET A 560 -5.45 2.84 -33.63
C MET A 560 -6.72 3.20 -32.83
N PHE A 561 -6.94 4.48 -32.54
CA PHE A 561 -8.16 4.95 -31.89
C PHE A 561 -9.41 4.65 -32.74
N ALA A 562 -9.37 4.89 -34.03
CA ALA A 562 -10.50 4.60 -34.92
C ALA A 562 -10.89 3.10 -34.91
N ARG A 563 -9.90 2.21 -34.75
CA ARG A 563 -10.15 0.77 -34.55
C ARG A 563 -10.72 0.47 -33.18
N LEU A 564 -10.14 1.05 -32.12
CA LEU A 564 -10.55 0.86 -30.73
C LEU A 564 -12.02 1.23 -30.53
N LEU A 565 -12.48 2.32 -31.14
CA LEU A 565 -13.87 2.78 -31.03
C LEU A 565 -14.89 1.74 -31.53
N LYS A 566 -14.50 0.84 -32.45
CA LYS A 566 -15.36 -0.26 -32.94
C LYS A 566 -15.61 -1.36 -31.89
N LEU A 567 -14.90 -1.32 -30.78
CA LEU A 567 -15.12 -2.22 -29.63
C LEU A 567 -16.20 -1.70 -28.67
N TYR A 568 -16.76 -0.53 -28.90
CA TYR A 568 -17.86 -0.03 -28.07
C TYR A 568 -19.09 -0.92 -28.21
N ALA A 569 -19.61 -1.42 -27.07
CA ALA A 569 -20.75 -2.35 -27.02
C ALA A 569 -22.09 -1.64 -26.81
N GLY A 570 -22.06 -0.36 -26.43
CA GLY A 570 -23.24 0.42 -26.01
C GLY A 570 -23.42 0.48 -24.50
N HIS A 571 -24.23 1.41 -24.04
CA HIS A 571 -24.56 1.57 -22.61
C HIS A 571 -23.36 1.74 -21.67
N GLY A 572 -22.27 2.30 -22.19
CA GLY A 572 -21.01 2.52 -21.43
C GLY A 572 -20.13 1.29 -21.28
N VAL A 573 -20.45 0.19 -21.95
CA VAL A 573 -19.74 -1.09 -21.90
C VAL A 573 -18.90 -1.31 -23.14
N TRP A 574 -17.80 -2.04 -23.02
CA TRP A 574 -16.89 -2.34 -24.12
C TRP A 574 -16.69 -3.85 -24.29
N TYR A 575 -16.25 -4.25 -25.50
CA TYR A 575 -15.95 -5.65 -25.82
C TYR A 575 -14.46 -5.94 -25.64
N SER A 576 -14.12 -7.07 -25.03
CA SER A 576 -12.91 -7.81 -25.35
C SER A 576 -13.11 -8.57 -26.65
N LEU A 577 -12.15 -8.52 -27.55
CA LEU A 577 -12.20 -9.22 -28.85
C LEU A 577 -11.26 -10.42 -28.82
N TYR A 578 -11.83 -11.59 -29.03
CA TYR A 578 -11.12 -12.86 -29.07
C TYR A 578 -10.87 -13.33 -30.51
N PRO A 579 -9.96 -14.28 -30.74
CA PRO A 579 -9.79 -14.93 -32.04
C PRO A 579 -11.11 -15.42 -32.63
N GLY A 580 -11.25 -15.35 -33.97
CA GLY A 580 -12.50 -15.69 -34.65
C GLY A 580 -13.59 -14.62 -34.54
N ASN A 581 -13.24 -13.36 -34.27
CA ASN A 581 -14.15 -12.23 -34.12
C ASN A 581 -15.18 -12.38 -32.98
N LYS A 582 -14.88 -13.22 -32.00
CA LYS A 582 -15.75 -13.39 -30.83
C LYS A 582 -15.64 -12.20 -29.90
N LYS A 583 -16.73 -11.46 -29.70
CA LYS A 583 -16.83 -10.31 -28.81
C LYS A 583 -17.46 -10.72 -27.48
N ILE A 584 -16.81 -10.36 -26.39
CA ILE A 584 -17.31 -10.58 -25.01
C ILE A 584 -17.48 -9.22 -24.34
N GLU A 585 -18.66 -8.92 -23.86
CA GLU A 585 -18.86 -7.74 -22.99
C GLU A 585 -18.16 -7.96 -21.67
N VAL A 586 -17.31 -7.01 -21.28
CA VAL A 586 -16.67 -6.97 -19.97
C VAL A 586 -17.09 -5.73 -19.23
N ARG A 587 -17.63 -5.91 -18.03
CA ARG A 587 -18.22 -4.85 -17.21
C ARG A 587 -17.30 -4.52 -16.04
N HIS A 588 -16.13 -3.95 -16.35
CA HIS A 588 -15.08 -3.69 -15.39
C HIS A 588 -14.65 -2.22 -15.38
N CYS A 589 -14.24 -1.69 -14.22
CA CYS A 589 -13.87 -0.29 -14.06
C CYS A 589 -12.61 0.09 -14.87
N ILE A 590 -11.75 -0.87 -15.24
CA ILE A 590 -10.49 -0.60 -15.91
C ILE A 590 -10.69 0.07 -17.27
N ASP A 591 -11.70 -0.34 -18.04
CA ASP A 591 -12.00 0.28 -19.33
C ASP A 591 -12.49 1.71 -19.15
N PHE A 592 -13.38 1.94 -18.17
CA PHE A 592 -13.81 3.29 -17.81
C PHE A 592 -12.62 4.20 -17.47
N MET A 593 -11.71 3.69 -16.63
CA MET A 593 -10.54 4.45 -16.17
C MET A 593 -9.59 4.81 -17.32
N PHE A 594 -9.17 3.85 -18.12
CA PHE A 594 -8.17 4.07 -19.16
C PHE A 594 -8.73 4.93 -20.29
N LEU A 595 -9.91 4.59 -20.79
CA LEU A 595 -10.57 5.36 -21.85
C LEU A 595 -10.87 6.78 -21.40
N GLY A 596 -11.40 6.95 -20.19
CA GLY A 596 -11.72 8.25 -19.62
C GLY A 596 -10.49 9.10 -19.31
N ARG A 597 -9.41 8.51 -18.81
CA ARG A 597 -8.16 9.25 -18.51
C ARG A 597 -7.40 9.70 -19.76
N TYR A 598 -7.38 8.88 -20.79
CA TYR A 598 -6.45 9.06 -21.90
C TYR A 598 -7.09 9.49 -23.21
N LEU A 599 -8.37 9.17 -23.42
CA LEU A 599 -9.06 9.38 -24.69
C LEU A 599 -10.36 10.19 -24.57
N ALA A 600 -10.61 10.81 -23.43
CA ALA A 600 -11.84 11.56 -23.19
C ALA A 600 -12.19 12.59 -24.26
N ASN A 601 -11.17 13.28 -24.81
CA ASN A 601 -11.35 14.30 -25.84
C ASN A 601 -11.72 13.72 -27.22
N ASP A 602 -11.39 12.45 -27.46
CA ASP A 602 -11.64 11.76 -28.73
C ASP A 602 -13.00 10.99 -28.69
N ILE A 603 -13.39 10.53 -27.50
CA ILE A 603 -14.63 9.78 -27.33
C ILE A 603 -15.83 10.72 -27.47
N PRO A 604 -16.84 10.38 -28.32
CA PRO A 604 -18.06 11.15 -28.46
C PRO A 604 -18.76 11.42 -27.12
N SER A 605 -19.36 12.61 -26.96
CA SER A 605 -20.01 13.01 -25.70
C SER A 605 -21.08 12.02 -25.24
N GLN A 606 -21.88 11.50 -26.17
CA GLN A 606 -22.89 10.49 -25.86
C GLN A 606 -22.27 9.23 -25.22
N ILE A 607 -21.13 8.75 -25.73
CA ILE A 607 -20.46 7.56 -25.18
C ILE A 607 -19.90 7.90 -23.79
N ARG A 608 -19.35 9.09 -23.57
CA ARG A 608 -18.88 9.54 -22.25
C ARG A 608 -20.00 9.57 -21.21
N GLU A 609 -21.18 10.07 -21.59
CA GLU A 609 -22.37 10.07 -20.74
C GLU A 609 -22.83 8.64 -20.42
N GLU A 610 -22.86 7.74 -21.43
CA GLU A 610 -23.20 6.34 -21.23
C GLU A 610 -22.17 5.61 -20.34
N MET A 611 -20.87 5.92 -20.47
CA MET A 611 -19.83 5.39 -19.57
C MET A 611 -20.01 5.89 -18.12
N MET A 612 -20.33 7.16 -17.93
CA MET A 612 -20.64 7.71 -16.61
C MET A 612 -21.88 7.04 -16.01
N ASP A 613 -22.93 6.85 -16.80
CA ASP A 613 -24.14 6.14 -16.37
C ASP A 613 -23.85 4.68 -15.99
N PHE A 614 -22.99 3.98 -16.76
CA PHE A 614 -22.53 2.63 -16.43
C PHE A 614 -21.83 2.60 -15.06
N LEU A 615 -20.91 3.51 -14.82
CA LEU A 615 -20.19 3.60 -13.55
C LEU A 615 -21.17 3.69 -12.37
N TYR A 616 -22.12 4.64 -12.43
CA TYR A 616 -23.06 4.88 -11.32
C TYR A 616 -24.12 3.80 -11.19
N ARG A 617 -24.55 3.19 -12.27
CA ARG A 617 -25.58 2.15 -12.27
C ARG A 617 -25.04 0.80 -11.75
N GLU A 618 -23.77 0.46 -12.05
CA GLU A 618 -23.27 -0.90 -11.85
C GLU A 618 -22.08 -1.01 -10.90
N LEU A 619 -21.23 0.01 -10.82
CA LEU A 619 -19.98 -0.09 -10.08
C LEU A 619 -19.96 0.74 -8.78
N MET A 620 -20.60 1.90 -8.75
CA MET A 620 -20.61 2.74 -7.56
C MET A 620 -21.39 2.14 -6.41
N THR A 621 -20.93 2.41 -5.19
CA THR A 621 -21.58 2.03 -3.93
C THR A 621 -21.58 3.22 -2.98
N ASP A 622 -22.21 3.12 -1.78
CA ASP A 622 -22.36 4.24 -0.87
C ASP A 622 -21.03 4.87 -0.40
N HIS A 623 -19.96 4.06 -0.29
CA HIS A 623 -18.67 4.51 0.28
C HIS A 623 -17.45 4.10 -0.55
N TRP A 624 -17.67 3.29 -1.60
CA TRP A 624 -16.60 2.75 -2.42
C TRP A 624 -17.09 2.47 -3.84
N MET A 625 -16.44 1.57 -4.53
CA MET A 625 -16.88 1.05 -5.82
C MET A 625 -16.56 -0.45 -5.94
N ARG A 626 -17.18 -1.10 -6.91
CA ARG A 626 -16.82 -2.43 -7.36
C ARG A 626 -15.87 -2.34 -8.53
N ALA A 627 -14.92 -3.23 -8.60
CA ALA A 627 -14.07 -3.35 -9.78
C ALA A 627 -14.85 -3.90 -10.97
N GLN A 628 -15.66 -4.94 -10.72
CA GLN A 628 -16.48 -5.65 -11.70
C GLN A 628 -17.96 -5.57 -11.34
N SER A 629 -18.79 -5.39 -12.35
CA SER A 629 -20.25 -5.41 -12.18
C SER A 629 -20.76 -6.79 -11.74
N LEU A 630 -21.77 -6.81 -10.88
CA LEU A 630 -22.52 -8.04 -10.57
C LEU A 630 -23.27 -8.62 -11.78
N LEU A 631 -23.43 -7.83 -12.85
CA LEU A 631 -24.06 -8.27 -14.10
C LEU A 631 -23.05 -8.81 -15.13
N ASP A 632 -21.74 -8.77 -14.82
CA ASP A 632 -20.72 -9.35 -15.67
C ASP A 632 -20.86 -10.87 -15.73
N VAL A 633 -20.63 -11.45 -16.92
CA VAL A 633 -20.75 -12.91 -17.12
C VAL A 633 -19.74 -13.72 -16.32
N ALA A 634 -18.65 -13.10 -15.90
CA ALA A 634 -17.61 -13.71 -15.09
C ALA A 634 -17.73 -13.39 -13.59
N ALA A 635 -18.74 -12.62 -13.16
CA ALA A 635 -18.86 -12.17 -11.77
C ALA A 635 -18.87 -13.32 -10.74
N GLU A 636 -19.50 -14.46 -11.08
CA GLU A 636 -19.54 -15.63 -10.19
C GLU A 636 -18.25 -16.46 -10.17
N HIS A 637 -17.29 -16.16 -11.08
CA HIS A 637 -16.03 -16.86 -11.20
C HIS A 637 -14.86 -16.06 -10.63
N SER A 638 -15.08 -14.78 -10.31
CA SER A 638 -14.05 -13.94 -9.72
C SER A 638 -13.98 -14.15 -8.21
N ASP A 639 -12.84 -14.60 -7.75
CA ASP A 639 -12.59 -14.93 -6.34
C ASP A 639 -11.76 -13.88 -5.60
N ARG A 640 -11.48 -12.74 -6.26
CA ARG A 640 -10.68 -11.64 -5.66
C ARG A 640 -11.52 -10.39 -5.42
N THR A 641 -11.22 -9.77 -4.30
CA THR A 641 -11.92 -8.58 -3.84
C THR A 641 -11.41 -7.31 -4.50
N ASP A 642 -10.17 -7.31 -4.96
CA ASP A 642 -9.54 -6.17 -5.60
C ASP A 642 -9.86 -6.04 -7.10
N HIS A 643 -10.14 -7.15 -7.79
CA HIS A 643 -10.42 -7.20 -9.22
C HIS A 643 -11.84 -7.64 -9.58
N GLY A 644 -12.57 -8.16 -8.61
CA GLY A 644 -13.88 -8.76 -8.82
C GLY A 644 -15.05 -7.89 -8.34
N PRO A 645 -16.24 -8.52 -8.17
CA PRO A 645 -17.46 -7.80 -7.83
C PRO A 645 -17.60 -7.50 -6.32
N PHE A 646 -16.67 -7.95 -5.47
CA PHE A 646 -16.74 -7.76 -4.03
C PHE A 646 -16.28 -6.38 -3.57
N GLY A 647 -15.36 -5.75 -4.30
CA GLY A 647 -14.79 -4.46 -3.97
C GLY A 647 -13.91 -3.94 -5.11
N ALA A 648 -12.93 -3.10 -4.80
CA ALA A 648 -11.97 -2.58 -5.76
C ALA A 648 -10.61 -2.36 -5.12
N PHE A 649 -9.56 -2.57 -5.93
CA PHE A 649 -8.19 -2.21 -5.62
C PHE A 649 -8.10 -0.72 -5.25
N ASP A 650 -7.39 -0.38 -4.18
CA ASP A 650 -7.44 0.96 -3.57
C ASP A 650 -6.96 2.11 -4.48
N GLY A 651 -6.19 1.83 -5.52
CA GLY A 651 -5.79 2.83 -6.52
C GLY A 651 -6.87 3.19 -7.55
N TRP A 652 -7.84 2.31 -7.80
CA TRP A 652 -8.79 2.49 -8.91
C TRP A 652 -9.85 3.57 -8.72
N PRO A 653 -10.39 3.83 -7.52
CA PRO A 653 -11.24 4.99 -7.33
C PRO A 653 -10.57 6.31 -7.73
N ALA A 654 -9.25 6.45 -7.48
CA ALA A 654 -8.49 7.62 -7.89
C ALA A 654 -8.41 7.77 -9.42
N GLY A 655 -8.12 6.68 -10.13
CA GLY A 655 -8.14 6.63 -11.59
C GLY A 655 -9.53 6.91 -12.16
N THR A 656 -10.57 6.42 -11.49
CA THR A 656 -11.99 6.68 -11.84
C THR A 656 -12.34 8.16 -11.70
N MET A 657 -11.91 8.82 -10.63
CA MET A 657 -12.11 10.26 -10.42
C MET A 657 -11.37 11.11 -11.46
N ASP A 658 -10.12 10.73 -11.80
CA ASP A 658 -9.37 11.42 -12.87
C ASP A 658 -10.09 11.25 -14.23
N ALA A 659 -10.61 10.06 -14.53
CA ALA A 659 -11.42 9.82 -15.73
C ALA A 659 -12.69 10.68 -15.76
N LEU A 660 -13.42 10.79 -14.65
CA LEU A 660 -14.60 11.67 -14.54
C LEU A 660 -14.28 13.11 -14.87
N VAL A 661 -13.18 13.67 -14.33
CA VAL A 661 -12.75 15.04 -14.64
C VAL A 661 -12.42 15.20 -16.12
N GLN A 662 -11.66 14.26 -16.70
CA GLN A 662 -11.25 14.32 -18.10
C GLN A 662 -12.46 14.22 -19.05
N MET A 663 -13.46 13.43 -18.69
CA MET A 663 -14.69 13.28 -19.49
C MET A 663 -15.69 14.44 -19.33
N GLY A 664 -15.41 15.40 -18.44
CA GLY A 664 -16.23 16.60 -18.25
C GLY A 664 -17.28 16.50 -17.15
N PHE A 665 -17.06 15.61 -16.15
CA PHE A 665 -17.94 15.43 -14.96
C PHE A 665 -17.22 15.77 -13.64
N PRO A 666 -16.55 16.93 -13.51
CA PRO A 666 -15.77 17.26 -12.31
C PRO A 666 -16.62 17.37 -11.05
N GLU A 667 -17.91 17.73 -11.15
CA GLU A 667 -18.84 17.82 -10.04
C GLU A 667 -19.06 16.48 -9.31
N LYS A 668 -18.89 15.36 -10.03
CA LYS A 668 -19.01 14.02 -9.45
C LYS A 668 -17.84 13.63 -8.55
N VAL A 669 -16.71 14.28 -8.72
CA VAL A 669 -15.48 13.92 -7.99
C VAL A 669 -15.58 14.31 -6.52
N LEU A 670 -16.14 15.46 -6.19
CA LEU A 670 -16.28 15.90 -4.80
C LEU A 670 -17.19 14.97 -4.01
N ASP A 671 -18.34 14.60 -4.57
CA ASP A 671 -19.28 13.68 -3.95
C ASP A 671 -18.64 12.31 -3.71
N PHE A 672 -17.91 11.79 -4.72
CA PHE A 672 -17.22 10.50 -4.59
C PHE A 672 -16.10 10.56 -3.53
N TYR A 673 -15.31 11.62 -3.53
CA TYR A 673 -14.21 11.80 -2.57
C TYR A 673 -14.73 11.90 -1.13
N HIS A 674 -15.83 12.58 -0.90
CA HIS A 674 -16.50 12.62 0.40
C HIS A 674 -17.05 11.25 0.83
N ALA A 675 -17.57 10.48 -0.11
CA ALA A 675 -18.09 9.15 0.19
C ALA A 675 -17.00 8.16 0.65
N ILE A 676 -15.75 8.37 0.23
CA ILE A 676 -14.60 7.54 0.61
C ILE A 676 -14.12 7.84 2.05
N GLU A 677 -14.35 9.04 2.56
CA GLU A 677 -13.83 9.45 3.86
C GLU A 677 -14.10 8.43 4.98
N PRO A 678 -15.31 7.84 5.12
CA PRO A 678 -15.57 6.81 6.13
C PRO A 678 -14.64 5.59 6.05
N VAL A 679 -14.06 5.30 4.87
CA VAL A 679 -13.13 4.19 4.65
C VAL A 679 -11.78 4.45 5.32
N THR A 680 -11.35 5.70 5.39
CA THR A 680 -10.03 6.09 5.91
C THR A 680 -9.92 6.04 7.44
N TYR A 681 -11.00 5.80 8.16
CA TYR A 681 -10.96 5.67 9.61
C TYR A 681 -10.32 4.37 10.12
N GLU A 682 -10.07 3.42 9.25
CA GLU A 682 -9.50 2.13 9.65
C GLU A 682 -7.97 2.15 9.75
N GLY A 683 -7.31 3.12 9.13
CA GLY A 683 -5.86 3.30 9.17
C GLY A 683 -5.26 3.59 7.80
N ALA A 684 -4.06 3.06 7.52
CA ALA A 684 -3.40 3.16 6.21
C ALA A 684 -4.23 2.49 5.11
N TRP A 685 -4.02 2.93 3.85
CA TRP A 685 -4.65 2.28 2.70
C TRP A 685 -4.25 0.80 2.62
N SER A 686 -5.19 -0.04 2.24
CA SER A 686 -5.03 -1.48 2.05
C SER A 686 -4.92 -1.85 0.56
N GLN A 687 -4.81 -3.15 0.27
CA GLN A 687 -4.83 -3.66 -1.10
C GLN A 687 -6.16 -3.36 -1.79
N SER A 688 -7.28 -3.54 -1.07
CA SER A 688 -8.60 -3.20 -1.56
C SER A 688 -9.57 -2.97 -0.40
N HIS A 689 -10.72 -2.40 -0.72
CA HIS A 689 -11.88 -2.34 0.16
C HIS A 689 -13.06 -3.07 -0.44
N GLU A 690 -13.79 -3.76 0.43
CA GLU A 690 -15.00 -4.51 0.08
C GLU A 690 -16.25 -3.82 0.59
N LEU A 691 -17.35 -4.09 -0.09
CA LEU A 691 -18.66 -3.68 0.34
C LEU A 691 -19.58 -4.90 0.41
N TRP A 692 -19.86 -5.33 1.62
CA TRP A 692 -20.85 -6.35 1.90
C TRP A 692 -22.23 -5.69 2.02
N GLY A 693 -23.17 -6.01 1.13
CA GLY A 693 -24.47 -5.40 1.06
C GLY A 693 -25.33 -5.52 2.33
N GLU A 694 -24.92 -6.34 3.30
CA GLU A 694 -25.67 -6.61 4.52
C GLU A 694 -24.89 -6.30 5.81
N ASN A 695 -23.67 -5.79 5.73
CA ASN A 695 -22.98 -5.36 6.95
C ASN A 695 -23.66 -4.11 7.50
N LYS A 696 -24.57 -4.32 8.45
CA LYS A 696 -25.36 -3.25 9.07
C LYS A 696 -24.52 -2.20 9.81
N ARG A 697 -23.27 -2.48 10.10
CA ARG A 697 -22.43 -1.61 10.93
C ARG A 697 -21.72 -0.54 10.11
N ASN A 698 -21.09 -0.90 8.99
CA ASN A 698 -20.41 0.06 8.12
C ASN A 698 -20.47 -0.28 6.63
N LYS A 699 -21.19 -1.29 6.22
CA LYS A 699 -21.40 -1.74 4.82
C LYS A 699 -20.11 -1.93 4.00
N LYS A 700 -18.96 -2.03 4.65
CA LYS A 700 -17.67 -2.23 4.03
C LYS A 700 -16.79 -3.11 4.93
N ALA A 701 -15.85 -3.78 4.32
CA ALA A 701 -14.76 -4.44 5.00
C ALA A 701 -13.48 -4.16 4.22
N LYS A 702 -12.35 -4.15 4.90
CA LYS A 702 -11.07 -4.25 4.23
C LYS A 702 -10.94 -5.62 3.59
N VAL A 703 -9.92 -5.78 2.77
CA VAL A 703 -9.71 -6.97 1.98
C VAL A 703 -10.04 -8.24 2.71
N ARG A 704 -10.93 -8.98 2.12
CA ARG A 704 -11.28 -10.31 2.59
C ARG A 704 -10.44 -11.36 1.90
N ILE A 705 -10.44 -12.49 2.53
CA ILE A 705 -9.73 -13.64 2.04
C ILE A 705 -10.59 -14.33 1.01
N ALA A 706 -10.28 -14.16 -0.24
CA ALA A 706 -10.77 -14.99 -1.29
C ALA A 706 -9.87 -16.22 -1.43
N GLU A 707 -10.30 -17.23 -2.14
CA GLU A 707 -9.55 -18.49 -2.28
C GLU A 707 -8.14 -18.30 -2.82
N ARG A 708 -7.91 -17.24 -3.59
CA ARG A 708 -6.59 -16.84 -4.09
C ARG A 708 -6.09 -15.53 -3.48
N GLY A 709 -6.90 -14.90 -2.65
CA GLY A 709 -6.59 -13.62 -2.06
C GLY A 709 -5.56 -13.77 -0.95
N TRP A 710 -4.71 -12.83 -0.83
CA TRP A 710 -3.72 -12.71 0.22
C TRP A 710 -3.48 -11.26 0.49
N ASN A 711 -4.54 -10.54 0.42
CA ASN A 711 -4.50 -9.12 0.22
C ASN A 711 -4.65 -8.34 1.54
N ASN A 712 -4.56 -9.02 2.68
CA ASN A 712 -4.52 -8.35 4.00
C ASN A 712 -3.19 -7.67 4.18
N ARG A 713 -2.98 -6.58 3.46
CA ARG A 713 -1.75 -5.81 3.55
C ARG A 713 -2.03 -4.33 3.37
N ASP A 714 -1.22 -3.52 3.98
CA ASP A 714 -1.12 -2.12 3.60
C ASP A 714 -0.64 -2.04 2.15
N SER A 715 -1.15 -1.09 1.38
CA SER A 715 -0.75 -0.90 -0.01
C SER A 715 -0.54 0.57 -0.34
N SER A 716 0.51 0.82 -1.13
CA SER A 716 0.83 2.19 -1.59
C SER A 716 -0.16 2.73 -2.60
N SER A 717 -0.91 1.86 -3.30
CA SER A 717 -1.80 2.24 -4.39
C SER A 717 -2.89 3.23 -3.96
N GLY A 718 -3.41 3.10 -2.74
CA GLY A 718 -4.39 4.03 -2.17
C GLY A 718 -3.86 5.46 -1.96
N THR A 719 -2.54 5.67 -1.97
CA THR A 719 -1.93 7.01 -2.00
C THR A 719 -2.37 7.82 -3.23
N ALA A 720 -2.83 7.15 -4.28
CA ALA A 720 -3.46 7.78 -5.43
C ALA A 720 -4.65 8.68 -5.06
N MET A 721 -5.32 8.45 -3.92
CA MET A 721 -6.36 9.35 -3.41
C MET A 721 -5.83 10.74 -3.04
N SER A 722 -4.59 10.81 -2.56
CA SER A 722 -3.93 12.11 -2.33
C SER A 722 -3.52 12.77 -3.65
N GLN A 723 -3.15 11.99 -4.66
CA GLN A 723 -2.91 12.50 -6.01
C GLN A 723 -4.18 13.08 -6.65
N VAL A 724 -5.37 12.55 -6.32
CA VAL A 724 -6.66 13.14 -6.75
C VAL A 724 -6.78 14.59 -6.29
N MET A 725 -6.34 14.90 -5.06
CA MET A 725 -6.33 16.29 -4.58
C MET A 725 -5.50 17.19 -5.49
N LEU A 726 -4.29 16.79 -5.86
CA LEU A 726 -3.44 17.56 -6.79
C LEU A 726 -4.09 17.69 -8.17
N LYS A 727 -4.50 16.58 -8.76
CA LYS A 727 -4.92 16.51 -10.16
C LYS A 727 -6.35 16.95 -10.40
N CYS A 728 -7.30 16.48 -9.56
CA CYS A 728 -8.72 16.67 -9.79
C CYS A 728 -9.27 17.91 -9.09
N PHE A 729 -8.72 18.30 -7.94
CA PHE A 729 -9.16 19.49 -7.21
C PHE A 729 -8.34 20.73 -7.60
N PHE A 730 -7.02 20.64 -7.59
CA PHE A 730 -6.16 21.79 -7.89
C PHE A 730 -5.68 21.83 -9.34
N GLY A 731 -5.98 20.83 -10.16
CA GLY A 731 -5.66 20.81 -11.58
C GLY A 731 -4.18 20.64 -11.90
N PHE A 732 -3.34 20.24 -10.93
CA PHE A 732 -1.91 20.04 -11.17
C PHE A 732 -1.66 18.80 -12.02
N CYS A 733 -1.57 19.00 -13.32
CA CYS A 733 -1.37 17.97 -14.35
C CYS A 733 -0.33 18.42 -15.36
N PRO A 734 0.96 18.51 -14.97
CA PRO A 734 2.01 19.00 -15.87
C PRO A 734 2.07 18.27 -17.20
N THR A 735 2.11 19.03 -18.29
CA THR A 735 2.21 18.52 -19.66
C THR A 735 3.65 18.59 -20.15
N ILE A 736 3.96 17.85 -21.23
CA ILE A 736 5.28 17.91 -21.89
C ILE A 736 5.50 19.30 -22.49
N ALA A 737 4.44 19.99 -22.90
CA ALA A 737 4.51 21.38 -23.38
C ALA A 737 4.90 22.38 -22.27
N GLY A 738 4.83 21.99 -21.01
CA GLY A 738 5.23 22.83 -19.87
C GLY A 738 4.07 23.56 -19.20
N GLU A 739 2.82 23.21 -19.49
CA GLU A 739 1.66 23.72 -18.80
C GLU A 739 1.47 22.93 -17.50
N PRO A 740 1.55 23.57 -16.31
CA PRO A 740 1.45 22.83 -15.02
C PRO A 740 0.02 22.55 -14.62
N LEU A 741 -0.94 23.39 -15.03
CA LEU A 741 -2.33 23.30 -14.60
C LEU A 741 -3.26 23.00 -15.78
N ARG A 742 -4.17 22.06 -15.61
CA ARG A 742 -5.29 21.89 -16.55
C ARG A 742 -6.44 22.86 -16.20
N PRO A 743 -7.21 23.32 -17.19
CA PRO A 743 -8.41 24.11 -16.92
C PRO A 743 -9.50 23.24 -16.27
N ASN A 744 -10.32 23.87 -15.44
CA ASN A 744 -11.52 23.28 -14.83
C ASN A 744 -11.33 21.96 -14.05
N PRO A 745 -10.49 21.92 -13.00
CA PRO A 745 -10.65 20.90 -12.00
C PRO A 745 -11.97 21.07 -11.24
N ASN A 746 -12.12 20.48 -10.08
CA ASN A 746 -13.31 20.67 -9.25
C ASN A 746 -13.34 22.09 -8.61
N TRP A 747 -13.94 23.08 -9.30
CA TRP A 747 -13.98 24.48 -8.87
C TRP A 747 -14.94 24.77 -7.69
N GLU A 748 -15.79 23.83 -7.29
CA GLU A 748 -16.61 23.94 -6.09
C GLU A 748 -15.80 23.74 -4.80
N PHE A 749 -14.67 23.07 -4.89
CA PHE A 749 -13.75 22.86 -3.78
C PHE A 749 -13.02 24.15 -3.40
N LYS A 750 -12.85 24.40 -2.09
CA LYS A 750 -12.10 25.56 -1.56
C LYS A 750 -10.93 25.08 -0.72
N GLY A 751 -9.76 25.61 -1.05
CA GLY A 751 -8.55 25.30 -0.31
C GLY A 751 -7.30 25.87 -0.95
N LYS A 752 -6.17 25.62 -0.28
CA LYS A 752 -4.82 25.91 -0.79
C LYS A 752 -3.95 24.67 -0.63
N LEU A 753 -3.05 24.49 -1.55
CA LEU A 753 -2.05 23.44 -1.53
C LEU A 753 -0.67 24.08 -1.55
N TYR A 754 0.05 24.02 -0.43
CA TYR A 754 1.37 24.59 -0.27
C TYR A 754 2.45 23.56 -0.58
N HIS A 755 3.62 24.04 -0.96
CA HIS A 755 4.84 23.25 -1.16
C HIS A 755 4.72 22.21 -2.28
N VAL A 756 4.04 22.56 -3.37
CA VAL A 756 4.01 21.72 -4.58
C VAL A 756 5.33 21.88 -5.31
N LEU A 757 6.16 20.85 -5.32
CA LEU A 757 7.44 20.87 -6.03
C LEU A 757 7.22 20.73 -7.54
N TYR A 758 7.72 21.68 -8.31
CA TYR A 758 7.66 21.68 -9.76
C TYR A 758 8.93 22.34 -10.35
N GLN A 759 9.64 21.60 -11.20
CA GLN A 759 10.86 22.07 -11.85
C GLN A 759 11.88 22.70 -10.88
N GLY A 760 12.08 22.05 -9.74
CA GLY A 760 13.07 22.45 -8.72
C GLY A 760 12.64 23.60 -7.80
N LYS A 761 11.40 24.09 -7.91
CA LYS A 761 10.86 25.17 -7.09
C LYS A 761 9.58 24.74 -6.39
N TYR A 762 9.27 25.39 -5.27
CA TYR A 762 8.03 25.17 -4.53
C TYR A 762 6.96 26.19 -4.92
N TYR A 763 5.73 25.75 -4.99
CA TYR A 763 4.58 26.55 -5.38
C TYR A 763 3.41 26.34 -4.45
N THR A 764 2.63 27.42 -4.27
CA THR A 764 1.29 27.35 -3.71
C THR A 764 0.26 27.37 -4.84
N ILE A 765 -0.74 26.47 -4.78
CA ILE A 765 -1.85 26.44 -5.70
C ILE A 765 -3.12 26.79 -4.93
N GLU A 766 -3.89 27.80 -5.40
CA GLU A 766 -5.17 28.20 -4.81
C GLU A 766 -6.17 28.63 -5.88
N TYR A 767 -7.45 28.62 -5.54
CA TYR A 767 -8.48 29.13 -6.43
C TYR A 767 -8.66 30.64 -6.27
N GLN A 768 -8.56 31.38 -7.39
CA GLN A 768 -8.84 32.80 -7.45
C GLN A 768 -9.82 33.04 -8.61
N GLY A 769 -11.01 33.60 -8.30
CA GLY A 769 -12.03 33.86 -9.32
C GLY A 769 -12.52 32.62 -10.05
N GLY A 770 -12.55 31.47 -9.38
CA GLY A 770 -12.99 30.19 -9.95
C GLY A 770 -11.93 29.46 -10.80
N LYS A 771 -10.70 29.93 -10.81
CA LYS A 771 -9.57 29.30 -11.53
C LYS A 771 -8.45 28.95 -10.57
N PRO A 772 -7.75 27.79 -10.77
CA PRO A 772 -6.56 27.49 -10.02
C PRO A 772 -5.42 28.41 -10.46
N ILE A 773 -4.71 28.98 -9.50
CA ILE A 773 -3.52 29.82 -9.72
C ILE A 773 -2.36 29.23 -8.97
N MET A 774 -1.24 29.06 -9.66
CA MET A 774 0.01 28.59 -9.13
C MET A 774 0.97 29.74 -8.96
N SER A 775 1.42 29.96 -7.73
CA SER A 775 2.35 31.05 -7.37
C SER A 775 3.62 30.45 -6.77
N GLU A 776 4.79 30.92 -7.25
CA GLU A 776 6.06 30.51 -6.69
C GLU A 776 6.18 30.99 -5.24
N GLU A 777 6.62 30.11 -4.35
CA GLU A 777 6.88 30.45 -2.96
C GLU A 777 8.23 31.17 -2.85
N SER A 778 8.28 32.26 -2.11
CA SER A 778 9.54 32.95 -1.82
C SER A 778 10.38 32.11 -0.84
N GLU A 779 11.66 31.95 -1.11
CA GLU A 779 12.64 31.31 -0.24
C GLU A 779 12.65 31.88 1.19
#